data_78f084733130bcdfaf1a8e6490a409a6
#
_entry.id   78f084733130bcdfaf1a8e6490a409a6
#
_cell.length_a   1.000
_cell.length_b   1.000
_cell.length_c   1.000
_cell.angle_alpha   90.00
_cell.angle_beta   90.00
_cell.angle_gamma   90.00
#
_symmetry.space_group_name_H-M   'P 1'
#
loop_
_entity.id
_entity.type
_entity.pdbx_description
1 polymer ?
#
loop_
_entity_poly.entity_id
_entity_poly.type
_entity_poly.pdbx_seq_one_letter_code
_entity_poly.pdbx_strand_id
1 'polypeptide(L)'
;MRLSFKSCRSKCLITLLACCLVSLTAVAGVPWKANVIYHIVSNKTGLALTNSGSTEKSAPITLAASSETDEGQDWVVVPTPDGDGNSFALVNPHSGLSMDMGLTGGKKLIQWMYEAANENQKFYAQKIEGNDELFALVSSDASYAVTQSGTALTMNATAAGFSDDMQFRFVATEKTVPVGIVGYNYVIARQQSPNLVLSNRQSYDTDSRIFADQYEEGNWGQAWQIAMAPKASAPSQVILFSMRGGLAIDAALGGKRVPLQWTASNKENQLVSIQPVNGLDDVYQLVYKQGSTKFYLSAQSSGTTTMTTSANDRNTYFTLTYMENPAMPPRNHWEDETFFEENKEKGHAYYIPYSTTAAMLADAAHYAKPWETPQSDRVMSLNGTWKLNYVSAPGSRPGEKAFWGDDADVSKWDDIEVPSCLEMKGYGQPLYINVNYPFQNNPPTIQMKSGLTNSVASYRRTFTLPKNWKDQRVLLHFDGIYSAAFVWVNGKYVGYTQGSNNDAEFDLTNVVREGENNVSVQVIRWSDGSYLEGQDMWHMSGIHRDVYLMAVPKTYIRDHYITANLKPLSYNSGSMQVDFLVANPQGEKYSKTIKATLIGPDGQEVASQQTNVAATGTEEAQASVTFEGLSNLQLWSAETPTLYTVQVSLLDAESGVEEEAFSTKYGFRHVAIRSNKVYVNGKPVLFKGVNTQDTHPVYGRSIDVPTMLKDIEMMKQANVNTVRTSHYPRQAKMYAMFDYYGLYCMDEADVECHFNWENSGASGITFAPSWTAQYVDRKHPMQAVLESLQ
;
A
#
# COMPACT_ATOMS: atom_id res chain seq x y z
N MET A 1 -29.52 28.24 -24.61
CA MET A 1 -28.54 29.33 -24.65
C MET A 1 -27.17 28.69 -24.83
N ARG A 2 -26.68 28.62 -26.06
CA ARG A 2 -25.38 28.01 -26.38
C ARG A 2 -24.30 29.04 -26.10
N LEU A 3 -23.50 28.83 -25.05
CA LEU A 3 -22.28 29.58 -24.86
C LEU A 3 -21.13 28.75 -25.44
N SER A 4 -20.45 29.32 -26.42
CA SER A 4 -19.37 28.70 -27.18
C SER A 4 -18.10 28.71 -26.36
N PHE A 5 -17.65 27.56 -25.97
CA PHE A 5 -16.31 27.32 -25.40
C PHE A 5 -15.27 27.13 -26.52
N LYS A 6 -14.91 28.19 -27.21
CA LYS A 6 -13.88 28.14 -28.25
C LYS A 6 -12.69 29.10 -28.07
N SER A 7 -12.44 29.64 -26.87
CA SER A 7 -11.27 30.52 -26.71
C SER A 7 -10.41 30.29 -25.44
N CYS A 8 -10.62 29.23 -24.67
CA CYS A 8 -9.84 28.98 -23.46
C CYS A 8 -8.87 27.78 -23.55
N ARG A 9 -8.94 26.99 -24.64
CA ARG A 9 -8.10 25.78 -24.76
C ARG A 9 -6.64 26.01 -25.12
N SER A 10 -6.24 27.18 -25.63
CA SER A 10 -4.82 27.35 -26.04
C SER A 10 -3.92 28.00 -24.98
N LYS A 11 -4.47 28.64 -23.94
CA LYS A 11 -3.66 29.22 -22.87
C LYS A 11 -3.52 28.32 -21.62
N CYS A 12 -4.50 27.48 -21.33
CA CYS A 12 -4.37 26.48 -20.27
C CYS A 12 -3.48 25.29 -20.68
N LEU A 13 -3.43 24.93 -21.97
CA LEU A 13 -2.59 23.82 -22.44
C LEU A 13 -1.08 24.16 -22.40
N ILE A 14 -0.74 25.45 -22.55
CA ILE A 14 0.68 25.88 -22.50
C ILE A 14 1.15 26.00 -21.04
N THR A 15 0.27 26.31 -20.11
CA THR A 15 0.64 26.39 -18.68
C THR A 15 0.65 24.99 -18.03
N LEU A 16 -0.20 24.05 -18.47
CA LEU A 16 -0.10 22.65 -18.05
C LEU A 16 1.09 21.90 -18.69
N LEU A 17 1.48 22.23 -19.94
CA LEU A 17 2.69 21.65 -20.53
C LEU A 17 3.99 22.19 -19.91
N ALA A 18 3.97 23.40 -19.32
CA ALA A 18 5.12 23.92 -18.59
C ALA A 18 5.23 23.36 -17.15
N CYS A 19 4.12 22.92 -16.54
CA CYS A 19 4.14 22.21 -15.25
C CYS A 19 4.36 20.68 -15.40
N CYS A 20 4.09 20.09 -16.56
CA CYS A 20 4.31 18.67 -16.83
C CYS A 20 5.68 18.36 -17.47
N LEU A 21 6.56 19.36 -17.68
CA LEU A 21 7.92 19.16 -18.20
C LEU A 21 9.00 19.23 -17.10
N VAL A 22 8.62 19.22 -15.82
CA VAL A 22 9.46 18.69 -14.75
C VAL A 22 9.01 17.25 -14.48
N SER A 23 8.92 16.45 -15.54
CA SER A 23 8.80 15.00 -15.42
C SER A 23 10.10 14.46 -14.87
N LEU A 24 10.00 13.79 -13.74
CA LEU A 24 10.97 12.84 -13.20
C LEU A 24 11.75 12.14 -14.33
N THR A 25 12.83 12.72 -14.78
CA THR A 25 13.86 11.96 -15.46
C THR A 25 14.53 11.13 -14.37
N ALA A 26 14.46 9.83 -14.52
CA ALA A 26 15.09 8.84 -13.68
C ALA A 26 16.47 9.34 -13.21
N VAL A 27 16.65 9.35 -11.88
CA VAL A 27 17.92 9.71 -11.24
C VAL A 27 18.98 8.70 -11.67
N ALA A 28 19.77 9.05 -12.65
CA ALA A 28 20.96 8.31 -12.97
C ALA A 28 22.05 8.71 -11.98
N GLY A 29 22.24 7.87 -10.96
CA GLY A 29 23.40 7.89 -10.07
C GLY A 29 23.44 9.05 -9.06
N VAL A 30 23.22 8.74 -7.79
CA VAL A 30 23.53 9.62 -6.67
C VAL A 30 25.04 9.95 -6.67
N PRO A 31 25.45 11.22 -6.41
CA PRO A 31 26.83 11.65 -6.50
C PRO A 31 27.73 11.17 -5.36
N TRP A 32 27.21 10.39 -4.41
CA TRP A 32 27.92 10.01 -3.21
C TRP A 32 28.05 8.50 -3.04
N LYS A 33 29.06 8.11 -2.28
CA LYS A 33 29.26 6.75 -1.75
C LYS A 33 29.08 6.77 -0.24
N ALA A 34 28.57 5.70 0.31
CA ALA A 34 28.58 5.48 1.75
C ALA A 34 30.03 5.47 2.28
N ASN A 35 30.20 5.82 3.56
CA ASN A 35 31.50 5.88 4.23
C ASN A 35 32.51 6.87 3.65
N VAL A 36 32.09 7.85 2.91
CA VAL A 36 32.97 8.89 2.36
C VAL A 36 32.62 10.23 2.99
N ILE A 37 33.63 10.96 3.43
CA ILE A 37 33.49 12.36 3.86
C ILE A 37 33.64 13.22 2.62
N TYR A 38 32.69 14.14 2.45
CA TYR A 38 32.65 15.07 1.32
C TYR A 38 32.83 16.50 1.78
N HIS A 39 33.56 17.27 0.99
CA HIS A 39 33.41 18.73 0.96
C HIS A 39 32.36 19.07 -0.11
N ILE A 40 31.36 19.84 0.26
CA ILE A 40 30.32 20.32 -0.67
C ILE A 40 30.72 21.71 -1.13
N VAL A 41 31.11 21.83 -2.37
CA VAL A 41 31.78 23.01 -2.93
C VAL A 41 30.86 23.73 -3.90
N SER A 42 30.66 25.04 -3.70
CA SER A 42 29.92 25.89 -4.63
C SER A 42 30.62 25.99 -5.97
N ASN A 43 29.89 25.73 -7.05
CA ASN A 43 30.38 25.88 -8.42
C ASN A 43 30.72 27.34 -8.76
N LYS A 44 29.95 28.28 -8.24
CA LYS A 44 30.11 29.73 -8.50
C LYS A 44 31.39 30.31 -7.92
N THR A 45 31.80 29.88 -6.72
CA THR A 45 32.91 30.53 -5.97
C THR A 45 34.05 29.59 -5.63
N GLY A 46 33.88 28.27 -5.73
CA GLY A 46 34.86 27.32 -5.25
C GLY A 46 34.97 27.23 -3.70
N LEU A 47 34.09 27.90 -2.96
CA LEU A 47 34.05 27.86 -1.50
C LEU A 47 33.28 26.60 -1.04
N ALA A 48 33.71 26.02 0.08
CA ALA A 48 33.09 24.83 0.68
C ALA A 48 32.11 25.23 1.80
N LEU A 49 31.04 24.44 1.93
CA LEU A 49 30.09 24.53 3.03
C LEU A 49 30.78 24.21 4.35
N THR A 50 30.59 25.03 5.37
CA THR A 50 31.20 24.86 6.69
C THR A 50 30.26 25.29 7.83
N ASN A 51 30.31 24.58 8.95
CA ASN A 51 29.76 25.01 10.23
C ASN A 51 30.80 25.80 11.06
N SER A 52 31.94 26.16 10.44
CA SER A 52 33.08 26.86 11.08
C SER A 52 33.64 26.14 12.31
N GLY A 53 33.59 24.78 12.33
CA GLY A 53 34.02 23.95 13.46
C GLY A 53 33.12 24.04 14.71
N SER A 54 31.95 24.64 14.58
CA SER A 54 31.01 24.79 15.70
C SER A 54 30.34 23.45 16.06
N THR A 55 30.25 23.20 17.37
CA THR A 55 29.46 22.07 17.92
C THR A 55 28.10 22.52 18.48
N GLU A 56 27.76 23.80 18.34
CA GLU A 56 26.56 24.41 18.90
C GLU A 56 25.34 24.20 17.96
N LYS A 57 24.19 23.90 18.56
CA LYS A 57 22.92 23.91 17.83
C LYS A 57 22.57 25.30 17.31
N SER A 58 21.89 25.38 16.18
CA SER A 58 21.56 26.65 15.51
C SER A 58 22.76 27.43 14.96
N ALA A 59 23.97 26.88 15.00
CA ALA A 59 25.10 27.53 14.35
C ALA A 59 24.84 27.58 12.83
N PRO A 60 25.10 28.71 12.19
CA PRO A 60 24.84 28.87 10.75
C PRO A 60 25.82 28.05 9.92
N ILE A 61 25.29 27.47 8.83
CA ILE A 61 26.13 26.91 7.77
C ILE A 61 26.42 28.04 6.78
N THR A 62 27.71 28.21 6.48
CA THR A 62 28.21 29.26 5.59
C THR A 62 29.18 28.67 4.57
N LEU A 63 29.79 29.53 3.77
CA LEU A 63 30.84 29.16 2.80
C LEU A 63 32.19 29.74 3.23
N ALA A 64 33.25 28.92 3.17
CA ALA A 64 34.61 29.31 3.42
C ALA A 64 35.57 28.71 2.38
N ALA A 65 36.80 29.19 2.32
CA ALA A 65 37.84 28.61 1.46
C ALA A 65 37.99 27.11 1.80
N SER A 66 38.05 26.26 0.77
CA SER A 66 38.20 24.81 0.98
C SER A 66 39.53 24.51 1.73
N SER A 67 39.46 23.69 2.75
CA SER A 67 40.57 23.31 3.60
C SER A 67 40.46 21.87 4.09
N GLU A 68 41.45 21.05 3.84
CA GLU A 68 41.53 19.67 4.33
C GLU A 68 41.61 19.57 5.86
N THR A 69 41.99 20.65 6.54
CA THR A 69 42.15 20.69 8.01
C THR A 69 40.95 21.32 8.72
N ASP A 70 39.96 21.84 7.99
CA ASP A 70 38.75 22.40 8.59
C ASP A 70 37.70 21.29 8.75
N GLU A 71 37.60 20.70 9.95
CA GLU A 71 36.62 19.70 10.29
C GLU A 71 35.16 20.22 10.16
N GLY A 72 34.96 21.52 10.13
CA GLY A 72 33.68 22.17 9.88
C GLY A 72 33.16 21.98 8.45
N GLN A 73 34.05 21.64 7.50
CA GLN A 73 33.72 21.40 6.08
C GLN A 73 33.44 19.94 5.76
N ASP A 74 33.65 19.05 6.73
CA ASP A 74 33.43 17.61 6.56
C ASP A 74 31.93 17.27 6.63
N TRP A 75 31.41 16.67 5.60
CA TRP A 75 30.00 16.23 5.54
C TRP A 75 29.90 14.79 5.15
N VAL A 76 29.12 14.05 5.90
CA VAL A 76 28.77 12.67 5.59
C VAL A 76 27.34 12.65 5.09
N VAL A 77 27.11 11.95 4.00
CA VAL A 77 25.78 11.74 3.45
C VAL A 77 25.13 10.55 4.12
N VAL A 78 24.01 10.79 4.78
CA VAL A 78 23.24 9.79 5.52
C VAL A 78 21.90 9.60 4.83
N PRO A 79 21.64 8.47 4.16
CA PRO A 79 20.33 8.20 3.57
C PRO A 79 19.23 8.29 4.61
N THR A 80 18.10 8.88 4.28
CA THR A 80 16.98 8.99 5.22
C THR A 80 16.11 7.73 5.15
N PRO A 81 15.57 7.24 6.29
CA PRO A 81 14.93 5.92 6.37
C PRO A 81 13.58 5.80 5.67
N ASP A 82 12.95 6.90 5.34
CA ASP A 82 11.64 7.00 4.68
C ASP A 82 11.75 7.26 3.17
N GLY A 83 12.97 7.07 2.62
CA GLY A 83 13.28 7.48 1.28
C GLY A 83 13.04 6.43 0.22
N ASP A 84 12.67 6.93 -0.92
CA ASP A 84 12.82 6.37 -2.26
C ASP A 84 14.30 6.04 -2.63
N GLY A 85 15.20 6.03 -1.63
CA GLY A 85 16.65 5.89 -1.78
C GLY A 85 17.37 7.14 -2.28
N ASN A 86 16.68 8.24 -2.51
CA ASN A 86 17.22 9.47 -3.09
C ASN A 86 17.35 10.62 -2.10
N SER A 87 16.61 10.58 -0.99
CA SER A 87 16.70 11.58 0.08
C SER A 87 17.79 11.25 1.09
N PHE A 88 18.45 12.30 1.58
CA PHE A 88 19.57 12.17 2.52
C PHE A 88 19.65 13.34 3.48
N ALA A 89 20.28 13.13 4.63
CA ALA A 89 20.75 14.14 5.53
C ALA A 89 22.26 14.39 5.34
N LEU A 90 22.71 15.60 5.63
CA LEU A 90 24.14 15.96 5.66
C LEU A 90 24.57 16.13 7.10
N VAL A 91 25.35 15.20 7.63
CA VAL A 91 25.84 15.21 9.01
C VAL A 91 27.30 15.59 9.04
N ASN A 92 27.64 16.58 9.89
CA ASN A 92 29.03 16.91 10.14
C ASN A 92 29.60 15.97 11.20
N PRO A 93 30.64 15.17 10.93
CA PRO A 93 31.13 14.17 11.86
C PRO A 93 31.82 14.77 13.11
N HIS A 94 32.34 16.01 13.02
CA HIS A 94 32.95 16.67 14.16
C HIS A 94 31.91 17.14 15.18
N SER A 95 30.82 17.76 14.71
CA SER A 95 29.75 18.24 15.59
C SER A 95 28.74 17.15 15.95
N GLY A 96 28.60 16.11 15.12
CA GLY A 96 27.52 15.12 15.21
C GLY A 96 26.13 15.69 14.84
N LEU A 97 26.08 16.91 14.28
CA LEU A 97 24.83 17.61 13.95
C LEU A 97 24.56 17.56 12.46
N SER A 98 23.26 17.54 12.11
CA SER A 98 22.78 17.56 10.73
C SER A 98 22.58 18.98 10.23
N MET A 99 22.81 19.19 8.93
CA MET A 99 22.37 20.41 8.26
C MET A 99 20.84 20.46 8.24
N ASP A 100 20.29 21.64 8.52
CA ASP A 100 18.86 21.92 8.57
C ASP A 100 18.56 23.15 7.69
N MET A 101 17.58 23.03 6.82
CA MET A 101 17.18 24.04 5.84
C MET A 101 16.53 25.28 6.47
N GLY A 102 16.10 25.20 7.72
CA GLY A 102 15.46 26.30 8.43
C GLY A 102 14.21 26.84 7.74
N LEU A 103 13.45 26.02 7.02
CA LEU A 103 12.32 26.45 6.18
C LEU A 103 11.25 27.21 6.97
N THR A 104 11.06 26.87 8.24
CA THR A 104 10.13 27.55 9.16
C THR A 104 10.77 28.73 9.89
N GLY A 105 12.09 28.84 9.89
CA GLY A 105 12.88 29.78 10.68
C GLY A 105 13.62 30.87 9.89
N GLY A 106 13.09 31.32 8.77
CA GLY A 106 13.69 32.37 7.94
C GLY A 106 14.58 31.88 6.81
N LYS A 107 14.51 30.58 6.53
CA LYS A 107 15.16 29.91 5.38
C LYS A 107 16.69 30.04 5.34
N LYS A 108 17.32 30.07 6.51
CA LYS A 108 18.77 30.06 6.66
C LYS A 108 19.25 28.66 7.03
N LEU A 109 20.31 28.20 6.39
CA LEU A 109 20.92 26.92 6.73
C LEU A 109 21.59 27.01 8.09
N ILE A 110 21.25 26.07 8.96
CA ILE A 110 21.82 25.92 10.31
C ILE A 110 22.21 24.45 10.52
N GLN A 111 22.93 24.16 11.59
CA GLN A 111 23.04 22.80 12.06
C GLN A 111 22.11 22.56 13.25
N TRP A 112 21.53 21.35 13.28
CA TRP A 112 20.61 20.92 14.32
C TRP A 112 20.78 19.43 14.64
N MET A 113 20.18 18.96 15.74
CA MET A 113 20.15 17.54 16.02
C MET A 113 19.49 16.78 14.85
N TYR A 114 20.07 15.66 14.46
CA TYR A 114 19.47 14.83 13.44
C TYR A 114 18.15 14.21 13.95
N GLU A 115 17.09 14.41 13.20
CA GLU A 115 15.77 13.86 13.42
C GLU A 115 15.27 13.28 12.10
N ALA A 116 15.19 11.95 11.98
CA ALA A 116 14.85 11.29 10.73
C ALA A 116 13.51 11.73 10.12
N ALA A 117 12.55 12.13 10.96
CA ALA A 117 11.25 12.65 10.53
C ALA A 117 11.24 14.17 10.22
N ASN A 118 12.37 14.88 10.35
CA ASN A 118 12.42 16.33 10.15
C ASN A 118 12.65 16.67 8.67
N GLU A 119 11.61 17.12 7.98
CA GLU A 119 11.66 17.51 6.57
C GLU A 119 12.71 18.61 6.27
N ASN A 120 13.03 19.47 7.23
CA ASN A 120 14.10 20.47 7.07
C ASN A 120 15.49 19.86 6.94
N GLN A 121 15.66 18.57 7.26
CA GLN A 121 16.94 17.86 7.19
C GLN A 121 17.02 16.87 6.03
N LYS A 122 15.97 16.74 5.24
CA LYS A 122 15.90 15.85 4.08
C LYS A 122 16.23 16.62 2.82
N PHE A 123 17.39 16.33 2.27
CA PHE A 123 17.87 16.91 1.02
C PHE A 123 17.74 15.91 -0.13
N TYR A 124 17.56 16.43 -1.33
CA TYR A 124 17.72 15.72 -2.59
C TYR A 124 18.82 16.41 -3.41
N ALA A 125 19.62 15.64 -4.13
CA ALA A 125 20.58 16.18 -5.08
C ALA A 125 20.01 16.08 -6.48
N GLN A 126 19.54 17.20 -7.01
CA GLN A 126 19.05 17.26 -8.37
C GLN A 126 20.20 17.59 -9.33
N LYS A 127 20.48 16.70 -10.25
CA LYS A 127 21.54 16.83 -11.25
C LYS A 127 21.26 18.01 -12.18
N ILE A 128 22.29 18.79 -12.49
CA ILE A 128 22.21 19.89 -13.43
C ILE A 128 22.33 19.36 -14.86
N GLU A 129 21.39 19.74 -15.73
CA GLU A 129 21.35 19.31 -17.11
C GLU A 129 22.66 19.68 -17.85
N GLY A 130 23.25 18.70 -18.53
CA GLY A 130 24.50 18.87 -19.26
C GLY A 130 25.78 18.82 -18.43
N ASN A 131 25.73 18.57 -17.13
CA ASN A 131 26.89 18.41 -16.28
C ASN A 131 26.72 17.31 -15.24
N ASP A 132 27.52 16.25 -15.32
CA ASP A 132 27.43 15.07 -14.47
C ASP A 132 27.98 15.26 -13.04
N GLU A 133 28.69 16.33 -12.77
CA GLU A 133 29.34 16.62 -11.50
C GLU A 133 28.65 17.73 -10.68
N LEU A 134 27.63 18.40 -11.28
CA LEU A 134 26.93 19.48 -10.63
C LEU A 134 25.53 19.10 -10.19
N PHE A 135 25.18 19.49 -8.97
CA PHE A 135 23.92 19.20 -8.32
C PHE A 135 23.35 20.42 -7.63
N ALA A 136 22.04 20.56 -7.64
CA ALA A 136 21.32 21.43 -6.73
C ALA A 136 20.87 20.64 -5.50
N LEU A 137 21.09 21.19 -4.31
CA LEU A 137 20.58 20.63 -3.05
C LEU A 137 19.18 21.19 -2.80
N VAL A 138 18.15 20.36 -2.93
CA VAL A 138 16.75 20.80 -2.87
C VAL A 138 15.99 20.20 -1.69
N SER A 139 14.89 20.86 -1.29
CA SER A 139 13.92 20.33 -0.33
C SER A 139 13.15 19.12 -0.88
N SER A 140 12.48 18.36 -0.02
CA SER A 140 11.73 17.14 -0.38
C SER A 140 10.68 17.36 -1.48
N ASP A 141 10.05 18.53 -1.51
CA ASP A 141 9.07 18.94 -2.53
C ASP A 141 9.69 19.66 -3.73
N ALA A 142 11.04 19.75 -3.78
CA ALA A 142 11.81 20.50 -4.77
C ALA A 142 11.41 22.00 -4.91
N SER A 143 10.64 22.54 -3.96
CA SER A 143 10.19 23.94 -4.02
C SER A 143 11.30 24.94 -3.68
N TYR A 144 12.34 24.50 -2.96
CA TYR A 144 13.46 25.33 -2.51
C TYR A 144 14.79 24.66 -2.77
N ALA A 145 15.79 25.45 -3.12
CA ALA A 145 17.17 25.01 -3.27
C ALA A 145 18.13 25.85 -2.41
N VAL A 146 19.21 25.20 -1.96
CA VAL A 146 20.33 25.89 -1.31
C VAL A 146 20.92 26.91 -2.27
N THR A 147 20.95 28.16 -1.85
CA THR A 147 21.37 29.29 -2.68
C THR A 147 22.44 30.10 -1.97
N GLN A 148 23.51 30.37 -2.67
CA GLN A 148 24.62 31.19 -2.18
C GLN A 148 24.35 32.69 -2.37
N SER A 149 24.64 33.51 -1.34
CA SER A 149 24.70 34.97 -1.41
C SER A 149 25.93 35.48 -0.68
N GLY A 150 27.00 35.75 -1.39
CA GLY A 150 28.32 35.96 -0.75
C GLY A 150 28.79 34.67 -0.08
N THR A 151 29.05 34.71 1.22
CA THR A 151 29.35 33.53 2.04
C THR A 151 28.14 32.97 2.78
N ALA A 152 26.99 33.62 2.70
CA ALA A 152 25.76 33.13 3.32
C ALA A 152 25.03 32.13 2.43
N LEU A 153 24.31 31.21 3.08
CA LEU A 153 23.46 30.20 2.43
C LEU A 153 22.02 30.38 2.90
N THR A 154 21.11 30.33 1.94
CA THR A 154 19.66 30.42 2.17
C THR A 154 18.91 29.40 1.28
N MET A 155 17.67 29.11 1.61
CA MET A 155 16.76 28.31 0.76
C MET A 155 15.93 29.26 -0.11
N ASN A 156 16.13 29.27 -1.42
CA ASN A 156 15.35 30.06 -2.36
C ASN A 156 14.50 29.20 -3.28
N ALA A 157 13.38 29.78 -3.75
CA ALA A 157 12.44 29.08 -4.60
C ALA A 157 13.06 28.67 -5.96
N THR A 158 12.72 27.47 -6.43
CA THR A 158 13.26 26.83 -7.64
C THR A 158 12.46 27.13 -8.91
N ALA A 159 11.36 27.90 -8.82
CA ALA A 159 10.43 28.14 -9.94
C ALA A 159 11.08 28.69 -11.24
N ALA A 160 12.27 29.25 -11.16
CA ALA A 160 13.04 29.77 -12.28
C ALA A 160 14.17 28.85 -12.76
N GLY A 161 14.23 27.61 -12.23
CA GLY A 161 15.34 26.68 -12.47
C GLY A 161 16.52 26.90 -11.52
N PHE A 162 17.67 26.24 -11.79
CA PHE A 162 18.85 26.27 -10.91
C PHE A 162 19.94 27.17 -11.49
N SER A 163 20.03 28.38 -10.96
CA SER A 163 21.10 29.34 -11.29
C SER A 163 22.45 28.88 -10.71
N ASP A 164 23.58 29.49 -11.22
CA ASP A 164 24.94 29.09 -10.82
C ASP A 164 25.19 29.16 -9.29
N ASP A 165 24.46 30.00 -8.56
CA ASP A 165 24.54 30.13 -7.11
C ASP A 165 23.75 29.05 -6.35
N MET A 166 23.06 28.15 -7.06
CA MET A 166 22.37 26.97 -6.54
C MET A 166 23.12 25.66 -6.86
N GLN A 167 24.29 25.73 -7.51
CA GLN A 167 24.99 24.56 -8.00
C GLN A 167 26.20 24.21 -7.16
N PHE A 168 26.30 22.93 -6.77
CA PHE A 168 27.34 22.43 -5.88
C PHE A 168 27.96 21.13 -6.43
N ARG A 169 29.20 20.85 -5.98
CA ARG A 169 29.93 19.57 -6.22
C ARG A 169 30.16 18.86 -4.91
N PHE A 170 30.07 17.53 -4.95
CA PHE A 170 30.47 16.66 -3.88
C PHE A 170 31.91 16.20 -4.13
N VAL A 171 32.87 16.77 -3.40
CA VAL A 171 34.28 16.43 -3.53
C VAL A 171 34.66 15.47 -2.42
N ALA A 172 34.92 14.20 -2.78
CA ALA A 172 35.35 13.19 -1.80
C ALA A 172 36.70 13.55 -1.19
N THR A 173 36.84 13.39 0.12
CA THR A 173 38.11 13.55 0.84
C THR A 173 38.78 12.17 1.03
N GLU A 174 40.07 12.18 1.46
CA GLU A 174 40.76 10.93 1.86
C GLU A 174 40.53 10.55 3.35
N LYS A 175 39.69 11.33 4.05
CA LYS A 175 39.41 11.09 5.47
C LYS A 175 38.45 9.87 5.63
N THR A 176 38.71 9.10 6.68
CA THR A 176 37.83 7.98 7.07
C THR A 176 36.67 8.47 7.91
N VAL A 177 35.50 7.90 7.66
CA VAL A 177 34.30 8.17 8.48
C VAL A 177 34.50 7.63 9.89
N PRO A 178 34.40 8.43 10.97
CA PRO A 178 34.51 7.95 12.34
C PRO A 178 33.42 6.91 12.65
N VAL A 179 33.79 5.90 13.43
CA VAL A 179 32.85 4.89 13.93
C VAL A 179 31.81 5.56 14.85
N GLY A 180 30.55 5.17 14.73
CA GLY A 180 29.47 5.69 15.56
C GLY A 180 28.78 6.91 14.98
N ILE A 181 28.89 7.14 13.65
CA ILE A 181 28.15 8.20 12.99
C ILE A 181 26.65 7.92 13.03
N VAL A 182 25.92 8.93 13.44
CA VAL A 182 24.47 8.96 13.48
C VAL A 182 23.88 8.72 12.07
N GLY A 183 22.87 7.87 12.04
CA GLY A 183 22.16 7.51 10.81
C GLY A 183 22.73 6.31 10.06
N TYR A 184 23.92 5.83 10.44
CA TYR A 184 24.52 4.63 9.85
C TYR A 184 24.15 3.37 10.62
N ASN A 185 24.14 2.24 9.89
CA ASN A 185 23.87 0.92 10.43
C ASN A 185 25.15 0.17 10.74
N TYR A 186 25.15 -0.54 11.86
CA TYR A 186 26.30 -1.29 12.32
C TYR A 186 25.93 -2.71 12.76
N VAL A 187 26.82 -3.65 12.48
CA VAL A 187 26.89 -4.91 13.22
C VAL A 187 27.76 -4.67 14.44
N ILE A 188 27.24 -4.97 15.63
CA ILE A 188 27.96 -4.80 16.91
C ILE A 188 28.40 -6.18 17.37
N ALA A 189 29.67 -6.48 17.17
CA ALA A 189 30.25 -7.79 17.42
C ALA A 189 31.04 -7.81 18.74
N ARG A 190 31.01 -8.94 19.41
CA ARG A 190 31.84 -9.21 20.61
C ARG A 190 33.29 -9.31 20.20
N GLN A 191 34.16 -8.46 20.76
CA GLN A 191 35.59 -8.39 20.38
C GLN A 191 36.31 -9.76 20.51
N GLN A 192 36.06 -10.54 21.57
CA GLN A 192 36.70 -11.85 21.80
C GLN A 192 36.08 -12.97 20.92
N SER A 193 34.99 -12.75 20.28
CA SER A 193 34.29 -13.70 19.39
C SER A 193 33.55 -12.92 18.33
N PRO A 194 34.23 -12.45 17.26
CA PRO A 194 33.66 -11.54 16.26
C PRO A 194 32.44 -12.09 15.52
N ASN A 195 32.23 -13.40 15.55
CA ASN A 195 31.05 -14.04 14.99
C ASN A 195 29.80 -13.94 15.91
N LEU A 196 29.98 -13.56 17.20
CA LEU A 196 28.87 -13.33 18.11
C LEU A 196 28.52 -11.83 18.09
N VAL A 197 27.34 -11.49 17.57
CA VAL A 197 26.88 -10.13 17.36
C VAL A 197 25.62 -9.86 18.15
N LEU A 198 25.39 -8.62 18.56
CA LEU A 198 24.15 -8.23 19.22
C LEU A 198 22.96 -8.50 18.31
N SER A 199 21.91 -9.13 18.84
CA SER A 199 20.74 -9.60 18.12
C SER A 199 19.47 -9.41 18.94
N ASN A 200 18.39 -8.94 18.30
CA ASN A 200 17.05 -8.99 18.85
C ASN A 200 16.29 -10.25 18.41
N ARG A 201 16.96 -11.19 17.72
CA ARG A 201 16.39 -12.43 17.18
C ARG A 201 15.18 -12.16 16.27
N GLN A 202 15.25 -11.10 15.48
CA GLN A 202 14.20 -10.66 14.57
C GLN A 202 12.84 -10.36 15.24
N SER A 203 12.85 -10.10 16.56
CA SER A 203 11.64 -9.77 17.30
C SER A 203 11.18 -8.33 17.03
N TYR A 204 9.87 -8.15 16.94
CA TYR A 204 9.19 -6.84 16.91
C TYR A 204 8.61 -6.47 18.27
N ASP A 205 8.67 -7.37 19.26
CA ASP A 205 7.98 -7.17 20.53
C ASP A 205 8.79 -6.27 21.45
N THR A 206 8.13 -5.32 22.10
CA THR A 206 8.67 -4.64 23.26
C THR A 206 8.96 -5.67 24.37
N ASP A 207 9.94 -5.40 25.22
CA ASP A 207 10.37 -6.30 26.31
C ASP A 207 11.15 -7.56 25.84
N SER A 208 11.40 -7.72 24.54
CA SER A 208 12.25 -8.80 24.05
C SER A 208 13.71 -8.56 24.41
N ARG A 209 14.37 -9.59 24.91
CA ARG A 209 15.78 -9.51 25.32
C ARG A 209 16.71 -9.34 24.12
N ILE A 210 17.81 -8.62 24.35
CA ILE A 210 18.94 -8.57 23.44
C ILE A 210 19.89 -9.72 23.78
N PHE A 211 20.37 -10.41 22.75
CA PHE A 211 21.28 -11.53 22.82
C PHE A 211 22.58 -11.23 22.06
N ALA A 212 23.54 -12.12 22.14
CA ALA A 212 24.67 -12.20 21.21
C ALA A 212 24.59 -13.56 20.49
N ASP A 213 24.17 -13.51 19.24
CA ASP A 213 24.02 -14.73 18.43
C ASP A 213 25.08 -14.78 17.32
N GLN A 214 25.23 -15.96 16.68
CA GLN A 214 26.09 -16.07 15.50
C GLN A 214 25.65 -15.11 14.41
N TYR A 215 26.60 -14.45 13.78
CA TYR A 215 26.32 -13.55 12.67
C TYR A 215 25.73 -14.32 11.49
N GLU A 216 24.65 -13.81 10.94
CA GLU A 216 23.97 -14.30 9.75
C GLU A 216 23.80 -13.12 8.77
N GLU A 217 24.34 -13.27 7.56
CA GLU A 217 24.15 -12.28 6.51
C GLU A 217 22.66 -12.11 6.18
N GLY A 218 22.20 -10.86 6.06
CA GLY A 218 20.78 -10.56 5.83
C GLY A 218 19.88 -10.64 7.07
N ASN A 219 20.43 -10.97 8.25
CA ASN A 219 19.66 -10.96 9.49
C ASN A 219 19.56 -9.55 10.10
N TRP A 220 18.47 -8.88 9.83
CA TRP A 220 18.20 -7.50 10.28
C TRP A 220 18.04 -7.35 11.79
N GLY A 221 17.75 -8.44 12.50
CA GLY A 221 17.77 -8.46 13.96
C GLY A 221 19.18 -8.27 14.54
N GLN A 222 20.20 -8.28 13.69
CA GLN A 222 21.60 -8.08 14.03
C GLN A 222 22.16 -6.74 13.52
N ALA A 223 21.32 -5.92 12.89
CA ALA A 223 21.64 -4.60 12.39
C ALA A 223 21.11 -3.50 13.32
N TRP A 224 21.99 -2.57 13.67
CA TRP A 224 21.69 -1.50 14.64
C TRP A 224 21.99 -0.15 14.03
N GLN A 225 20.99 0.73 13.97
CA GLN A 225 21.17 2.11 13.57
C GLN A 225 21.54 2.97 14.79
N ILE A 226 22.55 3.80 14.63
CA ILE A 226 22.91 4.80 15.63
C ILE A 226 22.10 6.08 15.34
N ALA A 227 21.32 6.55 16.32
CA ALA A 227 20.56 7.78 16.21
C ALA A 227 20.86 8.72 17.37
N MET A 228 20.82 10.03 17.12
CA MET A 228 20.97 11.04 18.18
C MET A 228 19.80 10.95 19.16
N ALA A 229 20.11 11.06 20.44
CA ALA A 229 19.08 11.17 21.45
C ALA A 229 18.49 12.60 21.43
N PRO A 230 17.18 12.81 21.23
CA PRO A 230 16.58 14.13 21.07
C PRO A 230 16.78 15.08 22.27
N LYS A 231 17.07 14.54 23.45
CA LYS A 231 17.32 15.29 24.68
C LYS A 231 18.75 15.19 25.19
N ALA A 232 19.66 14.64 24.38
CA ALA A 232 21.05 14.55 24.80
C ALA A 232 21.61 15.94 25.04
N SER A 233 22.21 16.17 26.20
CA SER A 233 22.93 17.42 26.53
C SER A 233 24.29 17.51 25.85
N ALA A 234 24.74 16.44 25.21
CA ALA A 234 26.00 16.34 24.49
C ALA A 234 25.89 15.40 23.29
N PRO A 235 26.61 15.64 22.19
CA PRO A 235 26.61 14.79 20.98
C PRO A 235 27.16 13.38 21.23
N SER A 236 27.74 13.12 22.41
CA SER A 236 28.28 11.79 22.79
C SER A 236 27.24 10.77 23.26
N GLN A 237 25.96 11.13 23.33
CA GLN A 237 24.90 10.19 23.73
C GLN A 237 23.99 9.90 22.55
N VAL A 238 23.84 8.62 22.24
CA VAL A 238 23.06 8.09 21.12
C VAL A 238 22.07 7.05 21.61
N ILE A 239 21.14 6.69 20.73
CA ILE A 239 20.23 5.55 20.88
C ILE A 239 20.59 4.53 19.82
N LEU A 240 20.60 3.25 20.17
CA LEU A 240 20.78 2.13 19.24
C LEU A 240 19.41 1.55 18.90
N PHE A 241 18.97 1.73 17.66
CA PHE A 241 17.73 1.18 17.14
C PHE A 241 17.98 -0.11 16.39
N SER A 242 17.17 -1.13 16.67
CA SER A 242 17.11 -2.32 15.84
C SER A 242 16.54 -1.98 14.47
N MET A 243 17.24 -2.35 13.41
CA MET A 243 16.74 -2.19 12.04
C MET A 243 15.55 -3.13 11.75
N ARG A 244 15.39 -4.20 12.52
CA ARG A 244 14.26 -5.13 12.33
C ARG A 244 12.96 -4.62 12.94
N GLY A 245 12.97 -3.98 14.08
CA GLY A 245 11.76 -3.62 14.81
C GLY A 245 11.60 -2.12 15.08
N GLY A 246 12.59 -1.28 14.72
CA GLY A 246 12.57 0.15 15.05
C GLY A 246 12.60 0.44 16.54
N LEU A 247 12.88 -0.56 17.39
CA LEU A 247 12.90 -0.44 18.85
C LEU A 247 14.32 -0.16 19.35
N ALA A 248 14.42 0.67 20.41
CA ALA A 248 15.67 1.04 21.00
C ALA A 248 16.21 -0.04 21.99
N ILE A 249 17.53 -0.20 22.09
CA ILE A 249 18.11 -0.97 23.19
C ILE A 249 17.87 -0.23 24.49
N ASP A 250 17.23 -0.90 25.44
CA ASP A 250 17.00 -0.44 26.81
C ASP A 250 17.83 -1.30 27.79
N ALA A 251 18.68 -0.66 28.56
CA ALA A 251 19.56 -1.31 29.52
C ALA A 251 18.85 -1.84 30.77
N ALA A 252 17.55 -1.58 30.94
CA ALA A 252 16.70 -2.02 32.06
C ALA A 252 17.33 -1.74 33.45
N LEU A 253 17.96 -0.60 33.63
CA LEU A 253 18.78 -0.25 34.81
C LEU A 253 18.00 -0.19 36.12
N GLY A 254 16.72 0.16 36.06
CA GLY A 254 15.82 0.16 37.21
C GLY A 254 15.27 -1.22 37.64
N GLY A 255 15.66 -2.29 36.93
CA GLY A 255 15.14 -3.64 37.11
C GLY A 255 16.20 -4.73 37.14
N LYS A 256 15.99 -5.78 36.31
CA LYS A 256 16.86 -6.97 36.26
C LYS A 256 18.23 -6.74 35.62
N ARG A 257 18.48 -5.55 35.06
CA ARG A 257 19.72 -5.21 34.32
C ARG A 257 20.03 -6.15 33.18
N VAL A 258 19.00 -6.61 32.51
CA VAL A 258 19.09 -7.45 31.31
C VAL A 258 18.66 -6.59 30.14
N PRO A 259 19.55 -6.32 29.18
CA PRO A 259 19.22 -5.52 28.01
C PRO A 259 18.03 -6.10 27.24
N LEU A 260 17.10 -5.24 26.86
CA LEU A 260 15.92 -5.58 26.09
C LEU A 260 15.67 -4.48 25.03
N GLN A 261 14.71 -4.68 24.16
CA GLN A 261 14.27 -3.63 23.27
C GLN A 261 12.96 -3.00 23.78
N TRP A 262 12.84 -1.69 23.59
CA TRP A 262 11.66 -0.92 24.01
C TRP A 262 11.41 0.26 23.06
N THR A 263 10.18 0.77 23.06
CA THR A 263 9.88 2.01 22.34
C THR A 263 10.81 3.13 22.81
N ALA A 264 11.36 3.89 21.89
CA ALA A 264 12.26 5.00 22.22
C ALA A 264 11.55 6.04 23.08
N SER A 265 12.12 6.34 24.24
CA SER A 265 11.54 7.25 25.23
C SER A 265 12.53 8.31 25.73
N ASN A 266 13.77 8.30 25.22
CA ASN A 266 14.85 9.18 25.64
C ASN A 266 15.16 9.16 27.16
N LYS A 267 14.86 8.04 27.83
CA LYS A 267 15.22 7.82 29.22
C LYS A 267 16.67 7.37 29.36
N GLU A 268 17.26 7.61 30.53
CA GLU A 268 18.67 7.28 30.80
C GLU A 268 19.05 5.84 30.44
N ASN A 269 18.14 4.87 30.59
CA ASN A 269 18.39 3.46 30.22
C ASN A 269 18.45 3.19 28.72
N GLN A 270 18.14 4.16 27.88
CA GLN A 270 18.26 4.04 26.41
C GLN A 270 19.39 4.91 25.85
N LEU A 271 19.90 5.84 26.66
CA LEU A 271 20.99 6.73 26.27
C LEU A 271 22.33 6.02 26.45
N VAL A 272 23.00 5.72 25.34
CA VAL A 272 24.30 5.04 25.33
C VAL A 272 25.40 5.98 24.87
N SER A 273 26.58 5.90 25.52
CA SER A 273 27.83 6.49 25.03
C SER A 273 28.70 5.36 24.48
N ILE A 274 29.12 5.47 23.22
CA ILE A 274 30.07 4.54 22.58
C ILE A 274 31.45 5.07 22.92
N GLN A 275 32.19 4.36 23.83
CA GLN A 275 33.47 4.81 24.35
C GLN A 275 34.59 3.92 23.86
N PRO A 276 35.69 4.48 23.28
CA PRO A 276 36.83 3.67 22.88
C PRO A 276 37.49 3.06 24.10
N VAL A 277 38.08 1.87 23.94
CA VAL A 277 38.84 1.17 24.96
C VAL A 277 40.31 1.57 24.84
N ASN A 278 40.87 2.19 25.87
CA ASN A 278 42.25 2.67 25.85
C ASN A 278 43.24 1.51 25.53
N GLY A 279 44.10 1.73 24.55
CA GLY A 279 45.14 0.79 24.12
C GLY A 279 44.67 -0.36 23.21
N LEU A 280 43.43 -0.26 22.70
CA LEU A 280 42.89 -1.16 21.69
C LEU A 280 42.28 -0.36 20.53
N ASP A 281 42.75 -0.63 19.32
CA ASP A 281 42.25 0.00 18.14
C ASP A 281 40.89 -0.63 17.75
N ASP A 282 39.92 0.22 17.32
CA ASP A 282 38.58 -0.16 16.87
C ASP A 282 37.75 -1.00 17.87
N VAL A 283 38.05 -0.89 19.16
CA VAL A 283 37.31 -1.56 20.23
C VAL A 283 36.61 -0.55 21.13
N TYR A 284 35.35 -0.81 21.38
CA TYR A 284 34.45 0.13 22.07
C TYR A 284 33.70 -0.55 23.21
N GLN A 285 33.22 0.27 24.15
CA GLN A 285 32.24 -0.11 25.17
C GLN A 285 30.95 0.66 24.98
N LEU A 286 29.82 -0.01 25.16
CA LEU A 286 28.49 0.58 25.16
C LEU A 286 28.13 0.94 26.60
N VAL A 287 28.20 2.24 26.93
CA VAL A 287 28.11 2.74 28.31
C VAL A 287 26.84 3.48 28.55
N TYR A 288 26.05 3.00 29.49
CA TYR A 288 24.81 3.59 29.98
C TYR A 288 25.05 4.25 31.35
N LYS A 289 24.24 5.21 31.74
CA LYS A 289 24.34 5.87 33.07
C LYS A 289 23.00 5.82 33.79
N GLN A 290 23.07 5.68 35.10
CA GLN A 290 21.96 5.91 36.01
C GLN A 290 22.47 6.81 37.15
N GLY A 291 22.13 8.09 37.10
CA GLY A 291 22.78 9.10 37.93
C GLY A 291 24.29 9.17 37.66
N SER A 292 25.12 9.02 38.70
CA SER A 292 26.59 8.98 38.56
C SER A 292 27.18 7.61 38.23
N THR A 293 26.38 6.54 38.28
CA THR A 293 26.88 5.17 38.11
C THR A 293 26.89 4.81 36.62
N LYS A 294 28.06 4.29 36.14
CA LYS A 294 28.21 3.78 34.78
C LYS A 294 27.88 2.27 34.75
N PHE A 295 27.18 1.87 33.73
CA PHE A 295 26.86 0.49 33.40
C PHE A 295 27.32 0.17 31.98
N TYR A 296 27.94 -0.98 31.81
CA TYR A 296 28.50 -1.43 30.55
C TYR A 296 27.69 -2.64 30.07
N LEU A 297 27.25 -2.60 28.81
CA LEU A 297 26.64 -3.77 28.19
C LEU A 297 27.69 -4.88 28.10
N SER A 298 27.39 -6.07 28.58
CA SER A 298 28.27 -7.24 28.59
C SER A 298 27.61 -8.38 27.83
N ALA A 299 28.30 -8.96 26.86
CA ALA A 299 27.83 -10.11 26.07
C ALA A 299 28.70 -11.33 26.39
N GLN A 300 28.10 -12.37 26.96
CA GLN A 300 28.79 -13.62 27.36
C GLN A 300 29.01 -14.52 26.14
N SER A 301 29.99 -15.42 26.22
CA SER A 301 30.24 -16.43 25.19
C SER A 301 29.06 -17.42 25.02
N SER A 302 28.18 -17.51 26.00
CA SER A 302 26.92 -18.26 25.93
C SER A 302 25.81 -17.61 25.12
N GLY A 303 26.05 -16.38 24.59
CA GLY A 303 25.03 -15.62 23.87
C GLY A 303 24.13 -14.76 24.76
N THR A 304 24.23 -14.83 26.09
CA THR A 304 23.45 -14.00 27.00
C THR A 304 24.07 -12.62 27.18
N THR A 305 23.20 -11.59 27.35
CA THR A 305 23.64 -10.23 27.65
C THR A 305 23.18 -9.78 29.03
N THR A 306 23.93 -8.88 29.65
CA THR A 306 23.64 -8.27 30.95
C THR A 306 24.33 -6.92 31.07
N MET A 307 23.93 -6.11 32.05
CA MET A 307 24.64 -4.87 32.39
C MET A 307 25.56 -5.09 33.59
N THR A 308 26.80 -4.68 33.48
CA THR A 308 27.81 -4.75 34.54
C THR A 308 28.36 -3.37 34.91
N THR A 309 28.88 -3.19 36.12
CA THR A 309 29.60 -1.98 36.55
C THR A 309 31.12 -2.08 36.36
N SER A 310 31.61 -3.25 35.94
CA SER A 310 33.04 -3.51 35.73
C SER A 310 33.49 -3.05 34.34
N ALA A 311 34.21 -1.96 34.26
CA ALA A 311 34.81 -1.45 33.02
C ALA A 311 35.91 -2.38 32.43
N ASN A 312 36.51 -3.21 33.26
CA ASN A 312 37.60 -4.09 32.84
C ASN A 312 37.13 -5.49 32.42
N ASP A 313 35.81 -5.72 32.41
CA ASP A 313 35.27 -6.99 31.92
C ASP A 313 35.37 -7.02 30.39
N ARG A 314 36.20 -7.91 29.83
CA ARG A 314 36.39 -8.03 28.39
C ARG A 314 35.10 -8.46 27.63
N ASN A 315 34.09 -8.98 28.32
CA ASN A 315 32.79 -9.25 27.73
C ASN A 315 32.01 -7.95 27.39
N THR A 316 32.50 -6.78 27.82
CA THR A 316 31.96 -5.45 27.47
C THR A 316 32.63 -4.81 26.25
N TYR A 317 33.58 -5.53 25.61
CA TYR A 317 34.35 -5.03 24.48
C TYR A 317 33.73 -5.46 23.18
N PHE A 318 33.42 -4.48 22.35
CA PHE A 318 32.75 -4.66 21.06
C PHE A 318 33.53 -4.00 19.91
N THR A 319 33.44 -4.60 18.76
CA THR A 319 33.79 -3.96 17.48
C THR A 319 32.50 -3.54 16.77
N LEU A 320 32.51 -2.41 16.12
CA LEU A 320 31.40 -1.89 15.33
C LEU A 320 31.80 -1.94 13.85
N THR A 321 31.18 -2.83 13.10
CA THR A 321 31.42 -2.93 11.66
C THR A 321 30.27 -2.22 10.94
N TYR A 322 30.62 -1.22 10.17
CA TYR A 322 29.68 -0.53 9.32
C TYR A 322 29.07 -1.51 8.31
N MET A 323 27.76 -1.46 8.17
CA MET A 323 27.07 -2.12 7.08
C MET A 323 26.92 -1.11 5.93
N GLU A 324 27.52 -1.38 4.77
CA GLU A 324 27.14 -0.68 3.56
C GLU A 324 25.62 -0.76 3.46
N ASN A 325 25.00 0.41 3.32
CA ASN A 325 23.56 0.55 3.43
C ASN A 325 22.91 -0.43 2.43
N PRO A 326 22.46 -1.60 2.86
CA PRO A 326 21.60 -2.37 2.01
C PRO A 326 20.38 -1.46 1.87
N ALA A 327 19.78 -1.42 0.72
CA ALA A 327 18.42 -0.96 0.57
C ALA A 327 17.64 -1.42 1.81
N MET A 328 16.89 -0.53 2.47
CA MET A 328 16.09 -0.92 3.65
C MET A 328 15.55 -2.32 3.41
N PRO A 329 15.61 -3.22 4.39
CA PRO A 329 15.12 -4.58 4.15
C PRO A 329 13.79 -4.42 3.46
N PRO A 330 13.51 -5.17 2.39
CA PRO A 330 12.22 -5.06 1.74
C PRO A 330 11.21 -5.18 2.88
N ARG A 331 10.50 -4.09 3.13
CA ARG A 331 9.45 -4.08 4.14
C ARG A 331 8.55 -5.26 3.81
N ASN A 332 8.05 -5.92 4.81
CA ASN A 332 7.03 -6.91 4.53
C ASN A 332 5.93 -6.22 3.72
N HIS A 333 5.46 -6.80 2.66
CA HIS A 333 4.42 -6.23 1.79
C HIS A 333 3.20 -5.70 2.57
N TRP A 334 2.91 -6.29 3.73
CA TRP A 334 1.81 -5.85 4.61
C TRP A 334 2.19 -4.74 5.60
N GLU A 335 3.40 -4.18 5.51
CA GLU A 335 3.93 -3.07 6.30
C GLU A 335 4.69 -2.07 5.40
N ASP A 336 4.27 -1.97 4.15
CA ASP A 336 4.88 -1.10 3.14
C ASP A 336 3.80 -0.32 2.40
N GLU A 337 3.65 0.94 2.75
CA GLU A 337 2.67 1.86 2.17
C GLU A 337 2.87 2.12 0.67
N THR A 338 4.01 1.72 0.13
CA THR A 338 4.29 1.83 -1.31
C THR A 338 3.91 0.57 -2.09
N PHE A 339 3.51 -0.51 -1.38
CA PHE A 339 3.28 -1.81 -1.96
C PHE A 339 1.98 -2.46 -1.43
N PHE A 340 0.89 -2.34 -2.14
CA PHE A 340 -0.42 -2.85 -1.72
C PHE A 340 -1.05 -3.86 -2.70
N GLU A 341 -0.48 -4.02 -3.90
CA GLU A 341 -0.88 -5.04 -4.87
C GLU A 341 0.29 -5.42 -5.80
N GLU A 342 0.30 -6.65 -6.26
CA GLU A 342 1.24 -7.17 -7.26
C GLU A 342 0.55 -8.16 -8.18
N ASN A 343 0.70 -7.99 -9.50
CA ASN A 343 0.09 -8.83 -10.54
C ASN A 343 -1.44 -8.97 -10.42
N LYS A 344 -2.10 -8.05 -9.72
CA LYS A 344 -3.55 -7.97 -9.62
C LYS A 344 -4.10 -7.34 -10.89
N GLU A 345 -5.14 -7.93 -11.46
CA GLU A 345 -5.85 -7.38 -12.60
C GLU A 345 -6.58 -6.08 -12.21
N LYS A 346 -6.76 -5.20 -13.18
CA LYS A 346 -7.53 -3.96 -12.97
C LYS A 346 -8.98 -4.28 -12.65
N GLY A 347 -9.59 -3.54 -11.75
CA GLY A 347 -11.02 -3.65 -11.45
C GLY A 347 -11.89 -3.42 -12.69
N HIS A 348 -13.03 -4.07 -12.72
CA HIS A 348 -14.00 -4.00 -13.81
C HIS A 348 -15.44 -4.20 -13.30
N ALA A 349 -16.43 -3.87 -14.13
CA ALA A 349 -17.82 -4.14 -13.83
C ALA A 349 -18.06 -5.66 -13.66
N TYR A 350 -18.84 -6.05 -12.65
CA TYR A 350 -19.15 -7.45 -12.41
C TYR A 350 -19.93 -8.06 -13.57
N TYR A 351 -19.50 -9.22 -14.03
CA TYR A 351 -20.21 -10.06 -15.00
C TYR A 351 -19.82 -11.53 -14.85
N ILE A 352 -20.64 -12.40 -15.35
CA ILE A 352 -20.36 -13.84 -15.46
C ILE A 352 -20.21 -14.19 -16.95
N PRO A 353 -19.03 -14.62 -17.41
CA PRO A 353 -18.81 -15.02 -18.79
C PRO A 353 -19.43 -16.38 -19.11
N TYR A 354 -19.91 -16.54 -20.34
CA TYR A 354 -20.37 -17.77 -20.97
C TYR A 354 -19.69 -17.93 -22.32
N SER A 355 -19.62 -19.16 -22.84
CA SER A 355 -19.04 -19.37 -24.18
C SER A 355 -19.90 -18.79 -25.31
N THR A 356 -21.22 -18.74 -25.10
CA THR A 356 -22.21 -18.28 -26.11
C THR A 356 -23.43 -17.68 -25.45
N THR A 357 -24.15 -16.84 -26.17
CA THR A 357 -25.49 -16.35 -25.78
C THR A 357 -26.46 -17.53 -25.47
N ALA A 358 -26.39 -18.64 -26.23
CA ALA A 358 -27.22 -19.79 -25.98
C ALA A 358 -26.91 -20.45 -24.62
N ALA A 359 -25.63 -20.57 -24.25
CA ALA A 359 -25.22 -21.08 -22.94
C ALA A 359 -25.68 -20.14 -21.81
N MET A 360 -25.54 -18.83 -21.98
CA MET A 360 -26.01 -17.81 -21.04
C MET A 360 -27.53 -17.91 -20.80
N LEU A 361 -28.32 -18.01 -21.85
CA LEU A 361 -29.79 -18.13 -21.76
C LEU A 361 -30.25 -19.48 -21.17
N ALA A 362 -29.47 -20.54 -21.33
CA ALA A 362 -29.75 -21.86 -20.73
C ALA A 362 -29.64 -21.82 -19.19
N ASP A 363 -28.79 -20.91 -18.62
CA ASP A 363 -28.74 -20.64 -17.20
C ASP A 363 -29.84 -19.64 -16.79
N ALA A 364 -31.08 -20.04 -16.93
CA ALA A 364 -32.23 -19.17 -16.74
C ALA A 364 -32.35 -18.59 -15.33
N ALA A 365 -31.84 -19.27 -14.32
CA ALA A 365 -31.88 -18.82 -12.92
C ALA A 365 -30.96 -17.63 -12.72
N HIS A 366 -29.69 -17.75 -13.07
CA HIS A 366 -28.72 -16.66 -12.95
C HIS A 366 -29.06 -15.49 -13.92
N TYR A 367 -29.49 -15.82 -15.15
CA TYR A 367 -29.90 -14.79 -16.10
C TYR A 367 -31.06 -13.92 -15.57
N ALA A 368 -32.04 -14.54 -14.88
CA ALA A 368 -33.14 -13.79 -14.26
C ALA A 368 -32.70 -13.05 -12.99
N LYS A 369 -31.87 -13.66 -12.17
CA LYS A 369 -31.44 -13.18 -10.84
C LYS A 369 -29.93 -13.31 -10.69
N PRO A 370 -29.15 -12.26 -10.90
CA PRO A 370 -27.69 -12.33 -10.92
C PRO A 370 -27.01 -12.78 -9.62
N TRP A 371 -27.74 -12.96 -8.54
CA TRP A 371 -27.26 -13.51 -7.27
C TRP A 371 -27.40 -15.04 -7.14
N GLU A 372 -28.14 -15.68 -8.02
CA GLU A 372 -28.20 -17.14 -8.07
C GLU A 372 -26.85 -17.69 -8.52
N THR A 373 -26.49 -18.87 -8.02
CA THR A 373 -25.20 -19.49 -8.38
C THR A 373 -25.14 -19.77 -9.89
N PRO A 374 -24.18 -19.20 -10.61
CA PRO A 374 -24.11 -19.36 -12.06
C PRO A 374 -23.79 -20.83 -12.45
N GLN A 375 -24.47 -21.31 -13.49
CA GLN A 375 -24.21 -22.60 -14.16
C GLN A 375 -23.43 -22.36 -15.46
N SER A 376 -22.47 -21.43 -15.42
CA SER A 376 -21.66 -21.07 -16.57
C SER A 376 -20.66 -22.18 -16.93
N ASP A 377 -20.46 -22.42 -18.22
CA ASP A 377 -19.40 -23.26 -18.74
C ASP A 377 -18.03 -22.59 -18.71
N ARG A 378 -17.98 -21.32 -18.26
CA ARG A 378 -16.78 -20.48 -18.12
C ARG A 378 -16.45 -20.11 -16.66
N VAL A 379 -17.21 -20.59 -15.70
CA VAL A 379 -16.95 -20.31 -14.27
C VAL A 379 -16.87 -21.62 -13.49
N MET A 380 -15.89 -21.71 -12.59
CA MET A 380 -15.72 -22.85 -11.69
C MET A 380 -15.55 -22.36 -10.26
N SER A 381 -16.48 -22.68 -9.38
CA SER A 381 -16.38 -22.31 -7.97
C SER A 381 -15.23 -23.04 -7.27
N LEU A 382 -14.48 -22.30 -6.47
CA LEU A 382 -13.51 -22.83 -5.51
C LEU A 382 -14.01 -22.71 -4.06
N ASN A 383 -15.28 -22.38 -3.85
CA ASN A 383 -15.91 -22.47 -2.53
C ASN A 383 -15.96 -23.91 -2.03
N GLY A 384 -16.00 -24.08 -0.72
CA GLY A 384 -16.07 -25.39 -0.05
C GLY A 384 -14.84 -25.65 0.80
N THR A 385 -14.47 -26.90 0.98
CA THR A 385 -13.41 -27.28 1.93
C THR A 385 -12.02 -27.01 1.40
N TRP A 386 -11.22 -26.30 2.21
CA TRP A 386 -9.78 -26.03 2.01
C TRP A 386 -9.00 -26.58 3.19
N LYS A 387 -7.71 -26.88 2.98
CA LYS A 387 -6.76 -27.13 4.06
C LYS A 387 -6.28 -25.82 4.66
N LEU A 388 -6.15 -25.78 6.00
CA LEU A 388 -5.77 -24.61 6.77
C LEU A 388 -4.61 -24.89 7.71
N ASN A 389 -3.62 -24.00 7.72
CA ASN A 389 -2.65 -23.85 8.80
C ASN A 389 -2.77 -22.43 9.38
N TYR A 390 -2.97 -22.33 10.69
CA TYR A 390 -3.11 -21.06 11.38
C TYR A 390 -1.97 -20.87 12.38
N VAL A 391 -1.33 -19.68 12.31
CA VAL A 391 -0.29 -19.27 13.25
C VAL A 391 -0.56 -17.88 13.81
N SER A 392 -0.09 -17.62 15.03
CA SER A 392 -0.36 -16.39 15.75
C SER A 392 0.51 -15.20 15.32
N ALA A 393 1.56 -15.43 14.53
CA ALA A 393 2.48 -14.37 14.12
C ALA A 393 3.04 -14.60 12.71
N PRO A 394 3.30 -13.52 11.93
CA PRO A 394 3.85 -13.64 10.57
C PRO A 394 5.18 -14.38 10.49
N GLY A 395 6.04 -14.26 11.50
CA GLY A 395 7.32 -14.96 11.56
C GLY A 395 7.23 -16.49 11.68
N SER A 396 6.04 -17.01 12.06
CA SER A 396 5.82 -18.47 12.22
C SER A 396 5.10 -19.10 11.03
N ARG A 397 4.80 -18.32 9.96
CA ARG A 397 4.07 -18.82 8.80
C ARG A 397 4.86 -19.89 8.04
N PRO A 398 4.19 -20.92 7.50
CA PRO A 398 4.87 -21.94 6.72
C PRO A 398 5.38 -21.37 5.39
N GLY A 399 6.57 -21.83 4.99
CA GLY A 399 7.22 -21.47 3.72
C GLY A 399 7.01 -22.54 2.64
N GLU A 400 7.81 -22.45 1.57
CA GLU A 400 7.70 -23.27 0.35
C GLU A 400 7.43 -24.73 0.58
N LYS A 401 8.36 -25.44 1.24
CA LYS A 401 8.28 -26.89 1.42
C LYS A 401 7.10 -27.38 2.24
N ALA A 402 6.57 -26.53 3.10
CA ALA A 402 5.50 -26.89 4.01
C ALA A 402 4.12 -26.40 3.54
N PHE A 403 4.07 -25.54 2.53
CA PHE A 403 2.84 -24.87 2.17
C PHE A 403 2.62 -24.69 0.66
N TRP A 404 3.39 -23.80 0.02
CA TRP A 404 3.06 -23.38 -1.34
C TRP A 404 3.83 -24.11 -2.44
N GLY A 405 4.88 -24.85 -2.09
CA GLY A 405 5.56 -25.73 -3.03
C GLY A 405 4.60 -26.73 -3.68
N ASP A 406 4.83 -27.08 -4.95
CA ASP A 406 3.92 -27.96 -5.69
C ASP A 406 3.75 -29.33 -5.02
N ASP A 407 4.80 -29.84 -4.40
CA ASP A 407 4.88 -31.13 -3.69
C ASP A 407 4.64 -31.02 -2.17
N ALA A 408 4.22 -29.88 -1.65
CA ALA A 408 4.02 -29.69 -0.22
C ALA A 408 2.87 -30.55 0.30
N ASP A 409 3.14 -31.36 1.34
CA ASP A 409 2.15 -32.21 2.01
C ASP A 409 1.41 -31.45 3.11
N VAL A 410 0.16 -31.08 2.85
CA VAL A 410 -0.75 -30.43 3.78
C VAL A 410 -1.84 -31.38 4.32
N SER A 411 -1.70 -32.70 4.14
CA SER A 411 -2.73 -33.68 4.50
C SER A 411 -3.11 -33.67 5.98
N LYS A 412 -2.18 -33.23 6.84
CA LYS A 412 -2.35 -33.12 8.31
C LYS A 412 -2.91 -31.78 8.78
N TRP A 413 -3.15 -30.85 7.85
CA TRP A 413 -3.72 -29.54 8.18
C TRP A 413 -5.22 -29.66 8.44
N ASP A 414 -5.76 -28.70 9.18
CA ASP A 414 -7.19 -28.65 9.47
C ASP A 414 -8.00 -28.44 8.17
N ASP A 415 -9.27 -28.80 8.21
CA ASP A 415 -10.22 -28.46 7.16
C ASP A 415 -11.02 -27.22 7.54
N ILE A 416 -11.18 -26.30 6.60
CA ILE A 416 -11.99 -25.10 6.76
C ILE A 416 -12.87 -24.85 5.54
N GLU A 417 -14.11 -24.44 5.78
CA GLU A 417 -15.01 -23.99 4.72
C GLU A 417 -14.64 -22.58 4.25
N VAL A 418 -14.62 -22.38 2.95
CA VAL A 418 -14.45 -21.09 2.26
C VAL A 418 -15.71 -20.88 1.41
N PRO A 419 -16.36 -19.68 1.46
CA PRO A 419 -16.00 -18.54 2.30
C PRO A 419 -16.31 -18.72 3.78
N SER A 420 -15.48 -18.14 4.65
CA SER A 420 -15.74 -18.05 6.09
C SER A 420 -14.86 -17.02 6.78
N CYS A 421 -15.29 -16.58 7.96
CA CYS A 421 -14.44 -15.83 8.88
C CYS A 421 -13.70 -16.80 9.80
N LEU A 422 -12.40 -16.66 9.92
CA LEU A 422 -11.53 -17.51 10.77
C LEU A 422 -12.01 -17.56 12.22
N GLU A 423 -12.34 -16.40 12.76
CA GLU A 423 -12.76 -16.23 14.16
C GLU A 423 -14.07 -16.97 14.46
N MET A 424 -14.97 -17.08 13.49
CA MET A 424 -16.21 -17.84 13.61
C MET A 424 -15.98 -19.35 13.50
N LYS A 425 -14.79 -19.77 13.04
CA LYS A 425 -14.38 -21.18 12.99
C LYS A 425 -13.44 -21.56 14.15
N GLY A 426 -13.23 -20.66 15.12
CA GLY A 426 -12.41 -20.90 16.30
C GLY A 426 -10.93 -20.54 16.17
N TYR A 427 -10.53 -19.83 15.11
CA TYR A 427 -9.16 -19.37 14.90
C TYR A 427 -9.04 -17.88 15.21
N GLY A 428 -8.38 -17.55 16.30
CA GLY A 428 -8.30 -16.17 16.81
C GLY A 428 -9.54 -15.73 17.57
N GLN A 429 -9.75 -14.44 17.70
CA GLN A 429 -10.93 -13.86 18.36
C GLN A 429 -11.50 -12.71 17.54
N PRO A 430 -12.83 -12.59 17.43
CA PRO A 430 -13.45 -11.46 16.77
C PRO A 430 -13.18 -10.18 17.58
N LEU A 431 -12.86 -9.10 16.87
CA LEU A 431 -12.62 -7.79 17.47
C LEU A 431 -13.62 -6.79 16.90
N TYR A 432 -14.35 -6.11 17.76
CA TYR A 432 -15.09 -4.92 17.37
C TYR A 432 -14.20 -3.69 17.55
N ILE A 433 -14.04 -2.92 16.50
CA ILE A 433 -13.22 -1.69 16.51
C ILE A 433 -14.14 -0.56 16.11
N ASN A 434 -14.08 0.53 16.88
CA ASN A 434 -14.71 1.79 16.51
C ASN A 434 -13.63 2.83 16.14
N VAL A 435 -12.79 3.24 17.10
CA VAL A 435 -11.80 4.30 16.89
C VAL A 435 -10.38 3.91 17.28
N ASN A 436 -10.21 2.87 18.07
CA ASN A 436 -8.90 2.47 18.58
C ASN A 436 -8.37 1.25 17.84
N TYR A 437 -7.23 1.39 17.17
CA TYR A 437 -6.60 0.26 16.52
C TYR A 437 -6.15 -0.81 17.51
N PRO A 438 -6.15 -2.11 17.13
CA PRO A 438 -5.62 -3.21 17.94
C PRO A 438 -4.09 -3.26 17.94
N PHE A 439 -3.45 -2.42 17.18
CA PHE A 439 -2.00 -2.24 17.07
C PHE A 439 -1.61 -0.81 17.46
N GLN A 440 -0.32 -0.58 17.68
CA GLN A 440 0.21 0.76 17.94
C GLN A 440 0.00 1.65 16.72
N ASN A 441 -0.29 2.91 16.99
CA ASN A 441 -0.53 3.89 15.94
C ASN A 441 0.80 4.41 15.37
N ASN A 442 1.47 3.59 14.59
CA ASN A 442 2.77 3.87 13.96
C ASN A 442 2.84 3.29 12.54
N PRO A 443 2.02 3.83 11.59
CA PRO A 443 2.02 3.35 10.22
C PRO A 443 3.40 3.49 9.56
N PRO A 444 3.79 2.57 8.66
CA PRO A 444 3.00 1.43 8.18
C PRO A 444 3.15 0.16 9.04
N THR A 445 3.89 0.21 10.13
CA THR A 445 4.25 -0.94 10.96
C THR A 445 3.06 -1.47 11.76
N ILE A 446 2.84 -2.78 11.75
CA ILE A 446 1.79 -3.45 12.52
C ILE A 446 2.35 -4.03 13.81
N GLN A 447 2.49 -3.19 14.81
CA GLN A 447 2.90 -3.60 16.15
C GLN A 447 1.67 -3.83 17.04
N MET A 448 1.32 -5.09 17.29
CA MET A 448 0.11 -5.44 18.05
C MET A 448 0.18 -4.95 19.50
N LYS A 449 -0.97 -4.50 20.03
CA LYS A 449 -1.12 -4.19 21.45
C LYS A 449 -1.10 -5.47 22.29
N SER A 450 -0.75 -5.35 23.57
CA SER A 450 -0.59 -6.50 24.49
C SER A 450 -1.80 -7.44 24.48
N GLY A 451 -1.55 -8.74 24.35
CA GLY A 451 -2.58 -9.78 24.32
C GLY A 451 -3.25 -10.00 22.96
N LEU A 452 -2.89 -9.21 21.94
CA LEU A 452 -3.40 -9.35 20.58
C LEU A 452 -2.28 -9.83 19.63
N THR A 453 -2.66 -10.44 18.52
CA THR A 453 -1.72 -11.05 17.55
C THR A 453 -2.04 -10.61 16.12
N ASN A 454 -0.99 -10.47 15.30
CA ASN A 454 -1.12 -10.42 13.85
C ASN A 454 -1.01 -11.84 13.31
N SER A 455 -2.11 -12.55 13.26
CA SER A 455 -2.15 -13.96 12.85
C SER A 455 -2.04 -14.12 11.33
N VAL A 456 -1.62 -15.31 10.92
CA VAL A 456 -1.54 -15.71 9.51
C VAL A 456 -2.26 -17.02 9.30
N ALA A 457 -3.13 -17.03 8.28
CA ALA A 457 -3.84 -18.20 7.83
C ALA A 457 -3.35 -18.63 6.44
N SER A 458 -2.82 -19.85 6.34
CA SER A 458 -2.36 -20.44 5.08
C SER A 458 -3.38 -21.45 4.59
N TYR A 459 -4.00 -21.18 3.44
CA TYR A 459 -5.03 -22.01 2.82
C TYR A 459 -4.47 -22.73 1.63
N ARG A 460 -4.86 -23.99 1.43
CA ARG A 460 -4.52 -24.76 0.22
C ARG A 460 -5.67 -25.61 -0.26
N ARG A 461 -5.85 -25.65 -1.60
CA ARG A 461 -6.85 -26.48 -2.27
C ARG A 461 -6.33 -26.99 -3.59
N THR A 462 -6.78 -28.22 -3.99
CA THR A 462 -6.58 -28.73 -5.35
C THR A 462 -7.83 -28.49 -6.21
N PHE A 463 -7.62 -28.35 -7.50
CA PHE A 463 -8.68 -28.24 -8.49
C PHE A 463 -8.25 -28.82 -9.84
N THR A 464 -9.22 -29.15 -10.68
CA THR A 464 -8.97 -29.65 -12.05
C THR A 464 -9.70 -28.77 -13.05
N LEU A 465 -8.96 -28.21 -14.01
CA LEU A 465 -9.57 -27.37 -15.03
C LEU A 465 -10.49 -28.17 -15.97
N PRO A 466 -11.64 -27.61 -16.35
CA PRO A 466 -12.49 -28.16 -17.41
C PRO A 466 -11.72 -28.24 -18.74
N LYS A 467 -11.90 -29.34 -19.46
CA LYS A 467 -11.18 -29.57 -20.73
C LYS A 467 -11.51 -28.52 -21.81
N ASN A 468 -12.70 -27.96 -21.79
CA ASN A 468 -13.14 -26.88 -22.69
C ASN A 468 -12.51 -25.51 -22.39
N TRP A 469 -11.68 -25.40 -21.35
CA TRP A 469 -10.91 -24.19 -21.05
C TRP A 469 -9.51 -24.17 -21.66
N LYS A 470 -9.18 -25.22 -22.42
CA LYS A 470 -7.96 -25.23 -23.19
C LYS A 470 -7.92 -24.01 -24.12
N ASP A 471 -6.78 -23.38 -24.19
CA ASP A 471 -6.55 -22.17 -24.98
C ASP A 471 -7.35 -20.93 -24.54
N GLN A 472 -7.99 -20.97 -23.38
CA GLN A 472 -8.60 -19.81 -22.73
C GLN A 472 -7.61 -19.14 -21.77
N ARG A 473 -7.84 -17.87 -21.48
CA ARG A 473 -7.24 -17.18 -20.34
C ARG A 473 -7.98 -17.61 -19.06
N VAL A 474 -7.25 -17.92 -18.00
CA VAL A 474 -7.84 -18.39 -16.73
C VAL A 474 -7.54 -17.36 -15.66
N LEU A 475 -8.58 -16.80 -15.07
CA LEU A 475 -8.50 -15.79 -14.02
C LEU A 475 -8.98 -16.40 -12.69
N LEU A 476 -8.25 -16.10 -11.60
CA LEU A 476 -8.66 -16.45 -10.24
C LEU A 476 -9.27 -15.22 -9.59
N HIS A 477 -10.51 -15.30 -9.18
CA HIS A 477 -11.27 -14.22 -8.59
C HIS A 477 -11.60 -14.48 -7.13
N PHE A 478 -11.39 -13.48 -6.28
CA PHE A 478 -11.81 -13.40 -4.89
C PHE A 478 -12.74 -12.21 -4.74
N ASP A 479 -13.96 -12.42 -4.27
CA ASP A 479 -14.90 -11.32 -3.95
C ASP A 479 -14.47 -10.52 -2.71
N GLY A 480 -13.56 -11.07 -1.87
CA GLY A 480 -13.00 -10.37 -0.72
C GLY A 480 -12.15 -11.24 0.21
N ILE A 481 -11.01 -10.70 0.62
CA ILE A 481 -10.05 -11.32 1.55
C ILE A 481 -9.61 -10.29 2.59
N TYR A 482 -9.75 -10.58 3.88
CA TYR A 482 -9.40 -9.65 4.95
C TYR A 482 -8.08 -10.07 5.63
N SER A 483 -7.00 -9.22 5.74
CA SER A 483 -6.84 -7.87 5.17
C SER A 483 -5.88 -7.88 3.98
N ALA A 484 -4.88 -8.78 3.94
CA ALA A 484 -3.89 -8.89 2.89
C ALA A 484 -3.61 -10.35 2.55
N ALA A 485 -3.32 -10.65 1.29
CA ALA A 485 -3.08 -12.03 0.87
C ALA A 485 -2.02 -12.16 -0.21
N PHE A 486 -1.21 -13.21 -0.07
CA PHE A 486 -0.32 -13.74 -1.09
C PHE A 486 -0.96 -14.96 -1.77
N VAL A 487 -0.74 -15.10 -3.07
CA VAL A 487 -1.30 -16.19 -3.88
C VAL A 487 -0.19 -16.94 -4.62
N TRP A 488 -0.24 -18.27 -4.59
CA TRP A 488 0.60 -19.17 -5.39
C TRP A 488 -0.27 -20.22 -6.07
N VAL A 489 0.16 -20.65 -7.25
CA VAL A 489 -0.47 -21.76 -7.99
C VAL A 489 0.64 -22.68 -8.50
N ASN A 490 0.52 -23.98 -8.25
CA ASN A 490 1.50 -25.00 -8.67
C ASN A 490 2.95 -24.64 -8.27
N GLY A 491 3.14 -24.15 -7.05
CA GLY A 491 4.46 -23.74 -6.52
C GLY A 491 5.01 -22.43 -7.09
N LYS A 492 4.27 -21.74 -7.94
CA LYS A 492 4.67 -20.44 -8.51
C LYS A 492 3.93 -19.31 -7.85
N TYR A 493 4.64 -18.27 -7.50
CA TYR A 493 4.05 -17.04 -7.01
C TYR A 493 3.20 -16.37 -8.09
N VAL A 494 1.98 -15.97 -7.72
CA VAL A 494 1.01 -15.35 -8.62
C VAL A 494 0.90 -13.86 -8.33
N GLY A 495 0.70 -13.47 -7.06
CA GLY A 495 0.56 -12.07 -6.74
C GLY A 495 0.18 -11.82 -5.28
N TYR A 496 -0.07 -10.53 -5.00
CA TYR A 496 -0.41 -9.99 -3.68
C TYR A 496 -1.56 -8.99 -3.79
N THR A 497 -2.39 -8.91 -2.76
CA THR A 497 -3.50 -7.94 -2.67
C THR A 497 -3.72 -7.47 -1.25
N GLN A 498 -4.17 -6.23 -1.13
CA GLN A 498 -4.84 -5.62 0.01
C GLN A 498 -6.19 -5.06 -0.42
N GLY A 499 -6.96 -4.50 0.51
CA GLY A 499 -8.31 -3.98 0.24
C GLY A 499 -9.37 -5.02 0.54
N SER A 500 -9.68 -5.15 1.81
CA SER A 500 -10.41 -6.28 2.42
C SER A 500 -11.78 -6.57 1.84
N ASN A 501 -12.52 -5.52 1.45
CA ASN A 501 -13.89 -5.63 0.95
C ASN A 501 -14.01 -5.40 -0.56
N ASN A 502 -12.87 -5.20 -1.23
CA ASN A 502 -12.79 -5.14 -2.68
C ASN A 502 -12.41 -6.51 -3.23
N ASP A 503 -12.81 -6.77 -4.46
CA ASP A 503 -12.42 -7.96 -5.19
C ASP A 503 -10.94 -7.94 -5.60
N ALA A 504 -10.39 -9.12 -5.82
CA ALA A 504 -9.04 -9.30 -6.33
C ALA A 504 -9.03 -10.39 -7.39
N GLU A 505 -8.44 -10.08 -8.54
CA GLU A 505 -8.35 -10.99 -9.66
C GLU A 505 -6.92 -11.17 -10.13
N PHE A 506 -6.55 -12.40 -10.47
CA PHE A 506 -5.18 -12.78 -10.88
C PHE A 506 -5.18 -13.67 -12.11
N ASP A 507 -4.30 -13.39 -13.06
CA ASP A 507 -4.10 -14.22 -14.25
C ASP A 507 -3.29 -15.49 -13.93
N LEU A 508 -3.92 -16.63 -14.09
CA LEU A 508 -3.31 -17.94 -13.92
C LEU A 508 -2.90 -18.62 -15.22
N THR A 509 -3.13 -18.03 -16.38
CA THR A 509 -2.99 -18.65 -17.71
C THR A 509 -1.66 -19.36 -17.89
N ASN A 510 -0.57 -18.75 -17.42
CA ASN A 510 0.79 -19.28 -17.58
C ASN A 510 1.26 -20.20 -16.44
N VAL A 511 0.43 -20.41 -15.42
CA VAL A 511 0.81 -21.21 -14.23
C VAL A 511 -0.08 -22.42 -14.03
N VAL A 512 -1.28 -22.47 -14.62
CA VAL A 512 -2.15 -23.65 -14.62
C VAL A 512 -1.72 -24.68 -15.65
N ARG A 513 -2.10 -25.93 -15.43
CA ARG A 513 -1.78 -27.09 -16.27
C ARG A 513 -3.01 -27.98 -16.49
N GLU A 514 -2.97 -28.85 -17.50
CA GLU A 514 -3.96 -29.91 -17.65
C GLU A 514 -3.90 -30.86 -16.45
N GLY A 515 -5.06 -31.31 -15.97
CA GLY A 515 -5.16 -32.18 -14.81
C GLY A 515 -5.24 -31.44 -13.49
N GLU A 516 -4.65 -31.99 -12.46
CA GLU A 516 -4.69 -31.44 -11.11
C GLU A 516 -3.77 -30.23 -10.98
N ASN A 517 -4.30 -29.18 -10.38
CA ASN A 517 -3.62 -27.97 -9.97
C ASN A 517 -3.82 -27.75 -8.48
N ASN A 518 -2.96 -26.96 -7.86
CA ASN A 518 -3.15 -26.50 -6.50
C ASN A 518 -3.06 -24.97 -6.42
N VAL A 519 -3.89 -24.41 -5.57
CA VAL A 519 -3.86 -23.00 -5.19
C VAL A 519 -3.52 -22.89 -3.71
N SER A 520 -2.62 -22.01 -3.38
CA SER A 520 -2.18 -21.70 -2.02
C SER A 520 -2.37 -20.20 -1.77
N VAL A 521 -3.07 -19.85 -0.68
CA VAL A 521 -3.34 -18.47 -0.30
C VAL A 521 -2.90 -18.23 1.13
N GLN A 522 -2.08 -17.22 1.39
CA GLN A 522 -1.63 -16.87 2.73
C GLN A 522 -2.18 -15.50 3.12
N VAL A 523 -3.09 -15.51 4.08
CA VAL A 523 -3.81 -14.32 4.55
C VAL A 523 -3.15 -13.77 5.80
N ILE A 524 -2.78 -12.51 5.79
CA ILE A 524 -2.28 -11.75 6.93
C ILE A 524 -3.45 -10.98 7.53
N ARG A 525 -3.67 -11.11 8.84
CA ARG A 525 -4.83 -10.53 9.50
C ARG A 525 -4.83 -8.99 9.52
N TRP A 526 -3.69 -8.39 9.77
CA TRP A 526 -3.53 -6.94 9.83
C TRP A 526 -2.39 -6.51 8.94
N SER A 527 -2.66 -5.54 8.09
CA SER A 527 -1.70 -4.93 7.18
C SER A 527 -1.68 -3.41 7.40
N ASP A 528 -0.73 -2.73 6.80
CA ASP A 528 -0.71 -1.27 6.78
C ASP A 528 -2.02 -0.68 6.20
N GLY A 529 -2.68 -1.39 5.27
CA GLY A 529 -4.04 -1.09 4.83
C GLY A 529 -5.06 -0.99 5.95
N SER A 530 -4.87 -1.72 7.04
CA SER A 530 -5.78 -1.70 8.20
C SER A 530 -5.80 -0.35 8.94
N TYR A 531 -4.84 0.54 8.70
CA TYR A 531 -4.91 1.93 9.18
C TYR A 531 -5.97 2.75 8.45
N LEU A 532 -6.29 2.38 7.21
CA LEU A 532 -7.34 3.01 6.41
C LEU A 532 -8.66 2.24 6.43
N GLU A 533 -8.67 1.05 6.98
CA GLU A 533 -9.85 0.18 7.11
C GLU A 533 -10.27 0.06 8.59
N GLY A 534 -10.32 1.21 9.28
CA GLY A 534 -10.71 1.30 10.70
C GLY A 534 -12.21 1.48 10.91
N GLN A 535 -13.04 0.90 10.05
CA GLN A 535 -14.50 1.03 10.12
C GLN A 535 -15.07 0.56 11.45
N ASP A 536 -16.15 1.21 11.87
CA ASP A 536 -16.94 0.87 13.06
C ASP A 536 -17.69 -0.46 12.87
N MET A 537 -16.95 -1.58 12.97
CA MET A 537 -17.48 -2.91 12.68
C MET A 537 -16.76 -4.04 13.42
N TRP A 538 -17.27 -5.27 13.25
CA TRP A 538 -16.54 -6.49 13.57
C TRP A 538 -15.43 -6.73 12.57
N HIS A 539 -14.18 -6.73 13.01
CA HIS A 539 -13.01 -7.07 12.19
C HIS A 539 -12.72 -8.57 12.31
N MET A 540 -13.11 -9.29 11.29
CA MET A 540 -12.93 -10.74 11.16
C MET A 540 -12.18 -11.04 9.87
N SER A 541 -11.23 -11.96 9.95
CA SER A 541 -10.27 -12.26 8.90
C SER A 541 -10.55 -13.54 8.12
N GLY A 542 -9.85 -13.71 7.02
CA GLY A 542 -9.92 -14.89 6.16
C GLY A 542 -10.48 -14.60 4.76
N ILE A 543 -10.70 -15.64 3.98
CA ILE A 543 -11.39 -15.58 2.69
C ILE A 543 -12.89 -15.59 3.00
N HIS A 544 -13.48 -14.40 3.17
CA HIS A 544 -14.83 -14.25 3.71
C HIS A 544 -15.92 -14.10 2.66
N ARG A 545 -15.54 -13.98 1.38
CA ARG A 545 -16.44 -13.95 0.22
C ARG A 545 -16.07 -15.02 -0.79
N ASP A 546 -16.84 -15.14 -1.86
CA ASP A 546 -16.70 -16.22 -2.85
C ASP A 546 -15.33 -16.23 -3.54
N VAL A 547 -14.91 -17.44 -3.94
CA VAL A 547 -13.70 -17.69 -4.74
C VAL A 547 -14.06 -18.54 -5.92
N TYR A 548 -13.64 -18.13 -7.10
CA TYR A 548 -13.90 -18.89 -8.33
C TYR A 548 -12.85 -18.62 -9.40
N LEU A 549 -12.81 -19.52 -10.36
CA LEU A 549 -12.05 -19.33 -11.60
C LEU A 549 -13.00 -18.89 -12.71
N MET A 550 -12.51 -17.99 -13.56
CA MET A 550 -13.17 -17.60 -14.81
C MET A 550 -12.28 -17.95 -16.00
N ALA A 551 -12.91 -18.44 -17.08
CA ALA A 551 -12.26 -18.64 -18.36
C ALA A 551 -12.79 -17.63 -19.38
N VAL A 552 -11.91 -16.79 -19.91
CA VAL A 552 -12.25 -15.81 -20.94
C VAL A 552 -11.40 -16.04 -22.19
N PRO A 553 -11.82 -15.59 -23.38
CA PRO A 553 -11.00 -15.65 -24.58
C PRO A 553 -9.66 -14.92 -24.41
N LYS A 554 -8.68 -15.18 -25.28
CA LYS A 554 -7.41 -14.44 -25.29
C LYS A 554 -7.60 -12.95 -25.52
N THR A 555 -8.59 -12.60 -26.34
CA THR A 555 -9.11 -11.24 -26.51
C THR A 555 -10.53 -11.24 -26.00
N TYR A 556 -10.84 -10.45 -24.99
CA TYR A 556 -12.11 -10.49 -24.26
C TYR A 556 -12.59 -9.10 -23.86
N ILE A 557 -13.87 -8.96 -23.53
CA ILE A 557 -14.42 -7.74 -22.97
C ILE A 557 -14.07 -7.67 -21.48
N ARG A 558 -13.06 -6.88 -21.14
CA ARG A 558 -12.61 -6.73 -19.74
C ARG A 558 -13.58 -5.92 -18.90
N ASP A 559 -14.15 -4.87 -19.50
CA ASP A 559 -15.00 -3.94 -18.76
C ASP A 559 -16.10 -3.39 -19.65
N HIS A 560 -17.21 -2.97 -19.02
CA HIS A 560 -18.30 -2.30 -19.70
C HIS A 560 -18.94 -1.25 -18.80
N TYR A 561 -19.46 -0.17 -19.42
CA TYR A 561 -20.13 0.90 -18.74
C TYR A 561 -21.39 1.31 -19.50
N ILE A 562 -22.54 1.45 -18.79
CA ILE A 562 -23.82 1.75 -19.39
C ILE A 562 -24.30 3.12 -18.97
N THR A 563 -24.58 3.99 -19.95
CA THR A 563 -25.12 5.31 -19.74
C THR A 563 -26.44 5.49 -20.47
N ALA A 564 -27.46 6.01 -19.79
CA ALA A 564 -28.73 6.37 -20.42
C ALA A 564 -28.94 7.89 -20.44
N ASN A 565 -29.34 8.42 -21.58
CA ASN A 565 -29.65 9.81 -21.75
C ASN A 565 -31.14 9.96 -22.02
N LEU A 566 -31.93 10.17 -20.96
CA LEU A 566 -33.38 10.25 -21.03
C LEU A 566 -33.86 11.67 -21.33
N LYS A 567 -34.89 11.82 -22.18
CA LYS A 567 -35.49 13.10 -22.53
C LYS A 567 -36.18 13.71 -21.30
N PRO A 568 -35.89 14.97 -20.96
CA PRO A 568 -36.52 15.66 -19.84
C PRO A 568 -38.06 15.66 -19.90
N LEU A 569 -38.68 15.76 -18.74
CA LEU A 569 -40.13 15.84 -18.46
C LEU A 569 -40.84 14.48 -18.44
N SER A 570 -40.72 13.65 -19.45
CA SER A 570 -41.36 12.32 -19.46
C SER A 570 -40.41 11.21 -19.01
N TYR A 571 -39.12 11.37 -19.29
CA TYR A 571 -38.06 10.38 -19.05
C TYR A 571 -38.27 8.97 -19.64
N ASN A 572 -39.39 8.78 -20.38
CA ASN A 572 -39.75 7.48 -20.97
C ASN A 572 -39.25 7.27 -22.40
N SER A 573 -38.36 8.14 -22.84
CA SER A 573 -37.68 8.01 -24.14
C SER A 573 -36.29 8.61 -24.06
N GLY A 574 -35.40 8.17 -24.95
CA GLY A 574 -34.01 8.62 -24.95
C GLY A 574 -33.08 7.75 -25.77
N SER A 575 -31.85 7.63 -25.31
CA SER A 575 -30.84 6.73 -25.86
C SER A 575 -30.11 6.03 -24.71
N MET A 576 -29.46 4.89 -25.01
CA MET A 576 -28.54 4.20 -24.13
C MET A 576 -27.24 3.95 -24.89
N GLN A 577 -26.14 4.26 -24.25
CA GLN A 577 -24.80 3.91 -24.73
C GLN A 577 -24.20 2.84 -23.83
N VAL A 578 -23.53 1.88 -24.44
CA VAL A 578 -22.72 0.87 -23.76
C VAL A 578 -21.29 1.02 -24.26
N ASP A 579 -20.38 1.37 -23.38
CA ASP A 579 -18.98 1.48 -23.64
C ASP A 579 -18.28 0.20 -23.20
N PHE A 580 -17.26 -0.25 -23.95
CA PHE A 580 -16.51 -1.46 -23.70
C PHE A 580 -15.02 -1.18 -23.70
N LEU A 581 -14.28 -1.88 -22.82
CA LEU A 581 -12.85 -2.03 -22.89
C LEU A 581 -12.51 -3.47 -23.29
N VAL A 582 -11.81 -3.63 -24.41
CA VAL A 582 -11.40 -4.92 -24.94
C VAL A 582 -9.93 -5.12 -24.64
N ALA A 583 -9.62 -6.14 -23.83
CA ALA A 583 -8.26 -6.51 -23.47
C ALA A 583 -7.69 -7.57 -24.42
N ASN A 584 -6.39 -7.43 -24.71
CA ASN A 584 -5.61 -8.34 -25.54
C ASN A 584 -4.21 -8.54 -24.94
N PRO A 585 -4.08 -9.19 -23.78
CA PRO A 585 -2.81 -9.25 -23.04
C PRO A 585 -1.67 -9.93 -23.78
N GLN A 586 -1.99 -10.77 -24.79
CA GLN A 586 -0.98 -11.44 -25.63
C GLN A 586 -0.46 -10.58 -26.78
N GLY A 587 -1.11 -9.45 -27.06
CA GLY A 587 -0.69 -8.49 -28.07
C GLY A 587 -0.87 -8.96 -29.52
N GLU A 588 -1.58 -10.07 -29.75
CA GLU A 588 -1.83 -10.60 -31.08
C GLU A 588 -2.76 -9.66 -31.88
N LYS A 589 -2.63 -9.66 -33.19
CA LYS A 589 -3.59 -8.93 -34.04
C LYS A 589 -4.94 -9.59 -33.98
N TYR A 590 -5.99 -8.81 -33.73
CA TYR A 590 -7.36 -9.31 -33.70
C TYR A 590 -8.34 -8.40 -34.45
N SER A 591 -9.47 -8.98 -34.83
CA SER A 591 -10.65 -8.26 -35.32
C SER A 591 -11.88 -8.94 -34.74
N LYS A 592 -12.67 -8.21 -33.93
CA LYS A 592 -13.84 -8.71 -33.23
C LYS A 592 -15.06 -7.84 -33.53
N THR A 593 -16.23 -8.45 -33.45
CA THR A 593 -17.52 -7.77 -33.47
C THR A 593 -18.14 -7.89 -32.07
N ILE A 594 -18.49 -6.77 -31.47
CA ILE A 594 -19.25 -6.70 -30.23
C ILE A 594 -20.69 -6.43 -30.60
N LYS A 595 -21.59 -7.33 -30.23
CA LYS A 595 -23.03 -7.18 -30.37
C LYS A 595 -23.65 -6.95 -29.01
N ALA A 596 -24.46 -5.90 -28.85
CA ALA A 596 -25.28 -5.67 -27.67
C ALA A 596 -26.75 -5.67 -28.04
N THR A 597 -27.58 -6.33 -27.23
CA THR A 597 -29.02 -6.45 -27.42
C THR A 597 -29.73 -6.03 -26.14
N LEU A 598 -30.61 -5.06 -26.24
CA LEU A 598 -31.46 -4.59 -25.15
C LEU A 598 -32.75 -5.39 -25.12
N ILE A 599 -32.99 -6.10 -24.03
CA ILE A 599 -34.19 -6.91 -23.78
C ILE A 599 -35.07 -6.17 -22.77
N GLY A 600 -36.34 -6.05 -23.08
CA GLY A 600 -37.35 -5.42 -22.23
C GLY A 600 -37.75 -6.24 -21.01
N PRO A 601 -38.49 -5.66 -20.07
CA PRO A 601 -38.99 -6.37 -18.89
C PRO A 601 -39.93 -7.55 -19.20
N ASP A 602 -40.50 -7.52 -20.39
CA ASP A 602 -41.38 -8.57 -20.95
C ASP A 602 -40.62 -9.70 -21.65
N GLY A 603 -39.29 -9.63 -21.67
CA GLY A 603 -38.41 -10.57 -22.31
C GLY A 603 -38.29 -10.42 -23.84
N GLN A 604 -38.88 -9.35 -24.43
CA GLN A 604 -38.77 -9.10 -25.85
C GLN A 604 -37.57 -8.20 -26.18
N GLU A 605 -37.01 -8.38 -27.37
CA GLU A 605 -35.95 -7.51 -27.89
C GLU A 605 -36.54 -6.12 -28.16
N VAL A 606 -35.91 -5.11 -27.56
CA VAL A 606 -36.22 -3.68 -27.75
C VAL A 606 -35.35 -3.10 -28.85
N ALA A 607 -34.06 -3.44 -28.85
CA ALA A 607 -33.10 -2.94 -29.85
C ALA A 607 -31.85 -3.84 -29.86
N SER A 608 -31.19 -3.91 -31.02
CA SER A 608 -29.90 -4.59 -31.14
C SER A 608 -28.95 -3.73 -31.97
N GLN A 609 -27.69 -3.66 -31.54
CA GLN A 609 -26.62 -2.91 -32.20
C GLN A 609 -25.32 -3.68 -32.16
N GLN A 610 -24.43 -3.38 -33.07
CA GLN A 610 -23.09 -3.96 -33.06
C GLN A 610 -22.03 -2.96 -33.50
N THR A 611 -20.80 -3.20 -33.07
CA THR A 611 -19.63 -2.41 -33.47
C THR A 611 -18.44 -3.36 -33.69
N ASN A 612 -17.52 -2.94 -34.55
CA ASN A 612 -16.28 -3.70 -34.77
C ASN A 612 -15.12 -3.04 -34.04
N VAL A 613 -14.27 -3.86 -33.48
CA VAL A 613 -13.04 -3.46 -32.82
C VAL A 613 -11.89 -4.30 -33.35
N ALA A 614 -10.79 -3.65 -33.74
CA ALA A 614 -9.58 -4.31 -34.22
C ALA A 614 -8.35 -3.55 -33.72
N ALA A 615 -7.38 -4.29 -33.24
CA ALA A 615 -6.11 -3.73 -32.79
C ALA A 615 -4.97 -4.75 -32.89
N THR A 616 -3.78 -4.28 -32.59
CA THR A 616 -2.57 -5.10 -32.39
C THR A 616 -1.82 -4.51 -31.20
N GLY A 617 -1.26 -5.34 -30.35
CA GLY A 617 -0.58 -4.92 -29.12
C GLY A 617 -1.41 -5.17 -27.88
N THR A 618 -0.84 -4.87 -26.73
CA THR A 618 -1.40 -5.16 -25.42
C THR A 618 -2.28 -4.03 -24.85
N GLU A 619 -2.34 -2.88 -25.52
CA GLU A 619 -3.18 -1.75 -25.11
C GLU A 619 -4.67 -2.11 -25.22
N GLU A 620 -5.44 -1.70 -24.24
CA GLU A 620 -6.89 -1.91 -24.24
C GLU A 620 -7.55 -1.05 -25.31
N ALA A 621 -8.39 -1.67 -26.13
CA ALA A 621 -9.15 -0.96 -27.15
C ALA A 621 -10.52 -0.55 -26.62
N GLN A 622 -10.95 0.67 -26.96
CA GLN A 622 -12.29 1.16 -26.65
C GLN A 622 -13.24 0.88 -27.80
N ALA A 623 -14.47 0.47 -27.46
CA ALA A 623 -15.57 0.32 -28.41
C ALA A 623 -16.87 0.77 -27.74
N SER A 624 -17.85 1.19 -28.54
CA SER A 624 -19.16 1.61 -28.03
C SER A 624 -20.28 1.18 -28.96
N VAL A 625 -21.44 0.92 -28.40
CA VAL A 625 -22.71 0.85 -29.14
C VAL A 625 -23.71 1.84 -28.55
N THR A 626 -24.60 2.38 -29.39
CA THR A 626 -25.65 3.31 -28.95
C THR A 626 -27.00 2.87 -29.48
N PHE A 627 -27.93 2.67 -28.57
CA PHE A 627 -29.34 2.46 -28.90
C PHE A 627 -30.05 3.80 -28.93
N GLU A 628 -30.30 4.30 -30.13
CA GLU A 628 -30.99 5.57 -30.33
C GLU A 628 -32.52 5.41 -30.45
N GLY A 629 -33.28 6.47 -30.16
CA GLY A 629 -34.71 6.51 -30.39
C GLY A 629 -35.55 5.61 -29.50
N LEU A 630 -35.00 5.19 -28.36
CA LEU A 630 -35.78 4.38 -27.42
C LEU A 630 -37.03 5.13 -26.95
N SER A 631 -38.14 4.43 -26.88
CA SER A 631 -39.45 5.01 -26.51
C SER A 631 -40.25 4.01 -25.67
N ASN A 632 -41.26 4.54 -24.96
CA ASN A 632 -42.10 3.75 -24.05
C ASN A 632 -41.32 3.01 -22.98
N LEU A 633 -40.20 3.59 -22.55
CA LEU A 633 -39.36 3.03 -21.50
C LEU A 633 -40.14 2.99 -20.19
N GLN A 634 -40.06 1.84 -19.52
CA GLN A 634 -40.53 1.66 -18.15
C GLN A 634 -39.39 2.06 -17.21
N LEU A 635 -39.64 3.04 -16.36
CA LEU A 635 -38.58 3.60 -15.51
C LEU A 635 -38.43 2.78 -14.22
N TRP A 636 -37.21 2.68 -13.77
CA TRP A 636 -36.89 2.11 -12.47
C TRP A 636 -37.06 3.14 -11.35
N SER A 637 -37.67 2.73 -10.27
CA SER A 637 -37.68 3.45 -8.98
C SER A 637 -37.76 2.44 -7.85
N ALA A 638 -37.53 2.85 -6.59
CA ALA A 638 -37.66 1.96 -5.44
C ALA A 638 -39.06 1.36 -5.26
N GLU A 639 -40.10 2.05 -5.79
CA GLU A 639 -41.50 1.56 -5.77
C GLU A 639 -41.85 0.69 -6.99
N THR A 640 -41.15 0.89 -8.09
CA THR A 640 -41.36 0.15 -9.35
C THR A 640 -40.01 -0.20 -9.95
N PRO A 641 -39.35 -1.26 -9.44
CA PRO A 641 -37.97 -1.60 -9.82
C PRO A 641 -37.90 -2.36 -11.15
N THR A 642 -38.35 -1.70 -12.23
CA THR A 642 -38.37 -2.31 -13.56
C THR A 642 -36.97 -2.39 -14.13
N LEU A 643 -36.54 -3.60 -14.49
CA LEU A 643 -35.22 -3.87 -15.04
C LEU A 643 -35.31 -4.35 -16.49
N TYR A 644 -34.42 -3.84 -17.30
CA TYR A 644 -34.07 -4.33 -18.63
C TYR A 644 -32.83 -5.24 -18.51
N THR A 645 -32.55 -6.00 -19.55
CA THR A 645 -31.32 -6.78 -19.65
C THR A 645 -30.54 -6.33 -20.88
N VAL A 646 -29.27 -5.99 -20.69
CA VAL A 646 -28.32 -5.82 -21.78
C VAL A 646 -27.57 -7.13 -21.94
N GLN A 647 -27.78 -7.82 -23.06
CA GLN A 647 -27.02 -8.99 -23.47
C GLN A 647 -25.87 -8.51 -24.34
N VAL A 648 -24.68 -9.04 -24.09
CA VAL A 648 -23.46 -8.70 -24.84
C VAL A 648 -22.83 -9.97 -25.36
N SER A 649 -22.38 -9.99 -26.59
CA SER A 649 -21.54 -11.05 -27.12
C SER A 649 -20.36 -10.51 -27.93
N LEU A 650 -19.25 -11.22 -27.84
CA LEU A 650 -18.04 -11.01 -28.60
C LEU A 650 -17.90 -12.10 -29.65
N LEU A 651 -17.79 -11.70 -30.90
CA LEU A 651 -17.66 -12.61 -32.03
C LEU A 651 -16.35 -12.35 -32.77
N ASP A 652 -15.76 -13.39 -33.29
CA ASP A 652 -14.71 -13.26 -34.29
C ASP A 652 -15.30 -12.62 -35.56
N ALA A 653 -14.70 -11.51 -36.00
CA ALA A 653 -15.30 -10.68 -37.07
C ALA A 653 -15.26 -11.35 -38.46
N GLU A 654 -14.38 -12.32 -38.68
CA GLU A 654 -14.20 -13.03 -39.97
C GLU A 654 -15.12 -14.23 -40.05
N SER A 655 -15.09 -15.08 -39.01
CA SER A 655 -15.86 -16.33 -38.97
C SER A 655 -17.30 -16.14 -38.45
N GLY A 656 -17.55 -15.08 -37.69
CA GLY A 656 -18.82 -14.87 -36.97
C GLY A 656 -19.03 -15.84 -35.80
N VAL A 657 -18.01 -16.59 -35.40
CA VAL A 657 -18.09 -17.49 -34.24
C VAL A 657 -18.15 -16.67 -32.96
N GLU A 658 -19.11 -16.97 -32.10
CA GLU A 658 -19.27 -16.37 -30.78
C GLU A 658 -18.21 -16.96 -29.82
N GLU A 659 -17.46 -16.11 -29.12
CA GLU A 659 -16.37 -16.51 -28.25
C GLU A 659 -16.66 -16.23 -26.79
N GLU A 660 -17.47 -15.19 -26.51
CA GLU A 660 -17.86 -14.77 -25.18
C GLU A 660 -19.27 -14.19 -25.20
N ALA A 661 -20.04 -14.43 -24.15
CA ALA A 661 -21.31 -13.76 -23.90
C ALA A 661 -21.53 -13.53 -22.42
N PHE A 662 -22.21 -12.42 -22.09
CA PHE A 662 -22.67 -12.13 -20.74
C PHE A 662 -23.91 -11.24 -20.76
N SER A 663 -24.54 -11.07 -19.61
CA SER A 663 -25.64 -10.12 -19.46
C SER A 663 -25.53 -9.30 -18.19
N THR A 664 -26.07 -8.08 -18.24
CA THR A 664 -26.19 -7.22 -17.07
C THR A 664 -27.59 -6.61 -17.00
N LYS A 665 -28.09 -6.36 -15.80
CA LYS A 665 -29.38 -5.72 -15.57
C LYS A 665 -29.22 -4.21 -15.57
N TYR A 666 -30.22 -3.50 -16.06
CA TYR A 666 -30.22 -2.04 -16.09
C TYR A 666 -31.60 -1.45 -15.83
N GLY A 667 -31.68 -0.53 -14.87
CA GLY A 667 -32.89 0.21 -14.58
C GLY A 667 -32.84 1.64 -15.15
N PHE A 668 -33.66 1.96 -16.13
CA PHE A 668 -33.72 3.33 -16.66
C PHE A 668 -34.22 4.29 -15.60
N ARG A 669 -33.38 5.24 -15.22
CA ARG A 669 -33.69 6.29 -14.26
C ARG A 669 -32.93 7.57 -14.57
N HIS A 670 -33.47 8.68 -14.13
CA HIS A 670 -32.82 9.97 -14.16
C HIS A 670 -32.73 10.52 -12.74
N VAL A 671 -31.54 10.79 -12.29
CA VAL A 671 -31.26 11.38 -10.98
C VAL A 671 -30.82 12.82 -11.14
N ALA A 672 -31.39 13.72 -10.33
CA ALA A 672 -30.99 15.12 -10.33
C ALA A 672 -31.07 15.73 -8.93
N ILE A 673 -30.20 16.68 -8.65
CA ILE A 673 -30.26 17.51 -7.44
C ILE A 673 -30.71 18.90 -7.84
N ARG A 674 -31.85 19.35 -7.27
CA ARG A 674 -32.40 20.68 -7.52
C ARG A 674 -32.90 21.28 -6.21
N SER A 675 -32.54 22.52 -5.94
CA SER A 675 -33.00 23.24 -4.73
C SER A 675 -32.81 22.40 -3.45
N ASN A 676 -31.63 21.83 -3.28
CA ASN A 676 -31.25 21.00 -2.13
C ASN A 676 -32.11 19.72 -1.91
N LYS A 677 -32.72 19.21 -2.97
CA LYS A 677 -33.51 17.96 -2.94
C LYS A 677 -33.03 17.03 -4.04
N VAL A 678 -33.06 15.72 -3.76
CA VAL A 678 -32.83 14.68 -4.75
C VAL A 678 -34.14 14.36 -5.47
N TYR A 679 -34.10 14.27 -6.79
CA TYR A 679 -35.19 13.87 -7.64
C TYR A 679 -34.82 12.62 -8.42
N VAL A 680 -35.70 11.64 -8.44
CA VAL A 680 -35.60 10.46 -9.29
C VAL A 680 -36.78 10.50 -10.26
N ASN A 681 -36.54 10.44 -11.58
CA ASN A 681 -37.54 10.55 -12.62
C ASN A 681 -38.44 11.77 -12.47
N GLY A 682 -37.86 12.91 -12.08
CA GLY A 682 -38.55 14.18 -11.88
C GLY A 682 -39.37 14.28 -10.58
N LYS A 683 -39.44 13.25 -9.77
CA LYS A 683 -40.15 13.24 -8.47
C LYS A 683 -39.16 13.41 -7.31
N PRO A 684 -39.43 14.27 -6.32
CA PRO A 684 -38.56 14.38 -5.15
C PRO A 684 -38.61 13.09 -4.33
N VAL A 685 -37.44 12.65 -3.87
CA VAL A 685 -37.30 11.42 -3.08
C VAL A 685 -36.94 11.79 -1.65
N LEU A 686 -37.62 11.15 -0.70
CA LEU A 686 -37.20 11.08 0.70
C LEU A 686 -36.55 9.71 0.95
N PHE A 687 -35.26 9.71 1.30
CA PHE A 687 -34.54 8.50 1.68
C PHE A 687 -34.98 8.03 3.08
N LYS A 688 -35.82 7.00 3.11
CA LYS A 688 -36.19 6.28 4.32
C LYS A 688 -35.27 5.09 4.46
N GLY A 689 -34.06 5.35 4.99
CA GLY A 689 -32.95 4.44 4.93
C GLY A 689 -32.55 3.81 6.24
N VAL A 690 -31.80 2.72 6.15
CA VAL A 690 -31.14 2.04 7.24
C VAL A 690 -29.66 1.85 6.92
N ASN A 691 -28.83 1.86 7.97
CA ASN A 691 -27.44 1.41 7.87
C ASN A 691 -27.42 -0.13 7.98
N THR A 692 -26.55 -0.76 7.21
CA THR A 692 -26.35 -2.22 7.25
C THR A 692 -24.89 -2.58 7.33
N GLN A 693 -24.61 -3.69 7.97
CA GLN A 693 -23.31 -4.36 7.95
C GLN A 693 -23.51 -5.81 7.50
N ASP A 694 -22.49 -6.42 6.87
CA ASP A 694 -22.46 -7.87 6.68
C ASP A 694 -22.28 -8.52 8.06
N THR A 695 -23.36 -9.00 8.66
CA THR A 695 -23.33 -9.55 10.02
C THR A 695 -24.34 -10.67 10.18
N HIS A 696 -23.84 -11.85 10.59
CA HIS A 696 -24.67 -12.99 10.92
C HIS A 696 -24.16 -13.66 12.21
N PRO A 697 -25.05 -14.09 13.14
CA PRO A 697 -24.64 -14.62 14.45
C PRO A 697 -23.78 -15.90 14.38
N VAL A 698 -23.83 -16.65 13.28
CA VAL A 698 -23.07 -17.89 13.08
C VAL A 698 -21.92 -17.72 12.08
N TYR A 699 -22.13 -16.94 11.03
CA TYR A 699 -21.16 -16.81 9.93
C TYR A 699 -20.28 -15.54 10.03
N GLY A 700 -20.56 -14.66 11.02
CA GLY A 700 -19.86 -13.40 11.12
C GLY A 700 -20.12 -12.52 9.90
N ARG A 701 -19.08 -12.09 9.22
CA ARG A 701 -19.15 -11.25 8.03
C ARG A 701 -19.30 -12.02 6.71
N SER A 702 -19.20 -13.35 6.76
CA SER A 702 -19.35 -14.21 5.58
C SER A 702 -20.83 -14.58 5.38
N ILE A 703 -21.64 -13.58 5.01
CA ILE A 703 -23.08 -13.75 4.84
C ILE A 703 -23.41 -14.44 3.50
N ASP A 704 -24.39 -15.33 3.55
CA ASP A 704 -24.89 -16.08 2.39
C ASP A 704 -26.08 -15.37 1.71
N VAL A 705 -26.43 -15.84 0.50
CA VAL A 705 -27.56 -15.32 -0.28
C VAL A 705 -28.89 -15.37 0.50
N PRO A 706 -29.25 -16.45 1.21
CA PRO A 706 -30.46 -16.46 2.04
C PRO A 706 -30.49 -15.37 3.10
N THR A 707 -29.36 -15.07 3.75
CA THR A 707 -29.24 -13.98 4.74
C THR A 707 -29.44 -12.62 4.08
N MET A 708 -28.79 -12.38 2.93
CA MET A 708 -28.95 -11.12 2.17
C MET A 708 -30.41 -10.89 1.75
N LEU A 709 -31.06 -11.93 1.22
CA LEU A 709 -32.48 -11.87 0.83
C LEU A 709 -33.39 -11.59 2.01
N LYS A 710 -33.13 -12.23 3.15
CA LYS A 710 -33.92 -12.03 4.36
C LYS A 710 -33.85 -10.60 4.85
N ASP A 711 -32.66 -10.00 4.87
CA ASP A 711 -32.47 -8.60 5.26
C ASP A 711 -33.24 -7.65 4.32
N ILE A 712 -33.14 -7.87 3.02
CA ILE A 712 -33.84 -7.05 2.00
C ILE A 712 -35.35 -7.19 2.13
N GLU A 713 -35.87 -8.40 2.28
CA GLU A 713 -37.30 -8.64 2.50
C GLU A 713 -37.82 -7.91 3.75
N MET A 714 -37.09 -7.98 4.86
CA MET A 714 -37.46 -7.29 6.08
C MET A 714 -37.45 -5.77 5.90
N MET A 715 -36.46 -5.23 5.20
CA MET A 715 -36.41 -3.78 4.86
C MET A 715 -37.61 -3.37 4.04
N LYS A 716 -37.97 -4.12 3.00
CA LYS A 716 -39.14 -3.82 2.14
C LYS A 716 -40.44 -3.92 2.94
N GLN A 717 -40.59 -4.93 3.82
CA GLN A 717 -41.75 -5.05 4.72
C GLN A 717 -41.88 -3.87 5.69
N ALA A 718 -40.75 -3.29 6.09
CA ALA A 718 -40.69 -2.09 6.94
C ALA A 718 -40.80 -0.75 6.18
N ASN A 719 -41.11 -0.79 4.88
CA ASN A 719 -41.16 0.41 3.99
C ASN A 719 -39.83 1.19 3.90
N VAL A 720 -38.72 0.51 4.05
CA VAL A 720 -37.40 1.05 3.76
C VAL A 720 -37.23 1.15 2.25
N ASN A 721 -36.70 2.28 1.76
CA ASN A 721 -36.41 2.49 0.33
C ASN A 721 -34.93 2.73 0.03
N THR A 722 -34.09 2.80 1.07
CA THR A 722 -32.67 3.17 0.94
C THR A 722 -31.82 2.35 1.89
N VAL A 723 -30.68 1.90 1.42
CA VAL A 723 -29.66 1.24 2.24
C VAL A 723 -28.37 2.06 2.16
N ARG A 724 -27.76 2.32 3.33
CA ARG A 724 -26.37 2.73 3.40
C ARG A 724 -25.52 1.52 3.69
N THR A 725 -24.51 1.27 2.84
CA THR A 725 -23.59 0.13 2.99
C THR A 725 -22.53 0.42 4.03
N SER A 726 -22.94 0.76 5.25
CA SER A 726 -22.01 1.09 6.32
C SER A 726 -21.17 -0.14 6.71
N HIS A 727 -19.82 -0.07 6.65
CA HIS A 727 -19.03 1.09 6.20
C HIS A 727 -18.07 0.67 5.08
N TYR A 728 -18.52 -0.11 4.10
CA TYR A 728 -17.70 -0.72 3.06
C TYR A 728 -18.55 -1.26 1.90
N PRO A 729 -17.97 -1.45 0.69
CA PRO A 729 -18.67 -2.03 -0.45
C PRO A 729 -19.19 -3.43 -0.17
N ARG A 730 -20.38 -3.72 -0.68
CA ARG A 730 -21.01 -5.04 -0.60
C ARG A 730 -20.55 -5.96 -1.74
N GLN A 731 -20.90 -7.24 -1.64
CA GLN A 731 -20.74 -8.16 -2.75
C GLN A 731 -21.64 -7.75 -3.93
N ALA A 732 -21.16 -7.93 -5.16
CA ALA A 732 -21.87 -7.55 -6.38
C ALA A 732 -23.32 -8.10 -6.44
N LYS A 733 -23.52 -9.33 -5.96
CA LYS A 733 -24.84 -9.96 -5.88
C LYS A 733 -25.83 -9.20 -4.99
N MET A 734 -25.38 -8.50 -3.96
CA MET A 734 -26.25 -7.70 -3.10
C MET A 734 -26.72 -6.42 -3.79
N TYR A 735 -25.88 -5.79 -4.60
CA TYR A 735 -26.29 -4.64 -5.42
C TYR A 735 -27.32 -5.07 -6.47
N ALA A 736 -27.15 -6.25 -7.08
CA ALA A 736 -28.16 -6.80 -7.99
C ALA A 736 -29.51 -7.05 -7.31
N MET A 737 -29.51 -7.47 -6.03
CA MET A 737 -30.71 -7.57 -5.21
C MET A 737 -31.34 -6.18 -4.94
N PHE A 738 -30.53 -5.15 -4.64
CA PHE A 738 -31.04 -3.79 -4.45
C PHE A 738 -31.75 -3.28 -5.70
N ASP A 739 -31.17 -3.52 -6.87
CA ASP A 739 -31.80 -3.16 -8.15
C ASP A 739 -33.12 -3.90 -8.35
N TYR A 740 -33.15 -5.20 -8.07
CA TYR A 740 -34.32 -6.05 -8.29
C TYR A 740 -35.47 -5.75 -7.33
N TYR A 741 -35.17 -5.59 -6.04
CA TYR A 741 -36.19 -5.35 -5.01
C TYR A 741 -36.55 -3.86 -4.85
N GLY A 742 -35.81 -2.96 -5.49
CA GLY A 742 -36.07 -1.53 -5.46
C GLY A 742 -35.58 -0.89 -4.17
N LEU A 743 -34.27 -0.82 -3.99
CA LEU A 743 -33.63 -0.07 -2.91
C LEU A 743 -32.62 0.92 -3.52
N TYR A 744 -32.71 2.18 -3.11
CA TYR A 744 -31.63 3.12 -3.37
C TYR A 744 -30.44 2.70 -2.52
N CYS A 745 -29.24 2.83 -3.05
CA CYS A 745 -28.01 2.54 -2.32
C CYS A 745 -27.21 3.83 -2.11
N MET A 746 -26.82 4.08 -0.85
CA MET A 746 -25.74 4.99 -0.51
C MET A 746 -24.51 4.14 -0.24
N ASP A 747 -23.74 3.96 -1.28
CA ASP A 747 -22.55 3.12 -1.23
C ASP A 747 -21.40 3.82 -0.53
N GLU A 748 -20.62 3.08 0.27
CA GLU A 748 -19.44 3.60 0.97
C GLU A 748 -18.17 2.94 0.44
N ALA A 749 -17.16 3.78 0.24
CA ALA A 749 -15.82 3.33 -0.07
C ALA A 749 -15.21 2.60 1.15
N ASP A 750 -14.30 1.65 0.89
CA ASP A 750 -13.62 0.87 1.93
C ASP A 750 -12.53 1.69 2.63
N VAL A 751 -12.88 2.87 3.16
CA VAL A 751 -11.96 3.81 3.81
C VAL A 751 -12.56 4.44 5.04
N GLU A 752 -11.95 4.16 6.20
CA GLU A 752 -12.19 4.89 7.44
C GLU A 752 -10.90 4.95 8.27
N CYS A 753 -10.44 6.15 8.61
CA CYS A 753 -9.15 6.35 9.27
C CYS A 753 -9.29 7.15 10.55
N HIS A 754 -8.79 6.58 11.65
CA HIS A 754 -8.81 7.18 13.00
C HIS A 754 -7.41 7.55 13.51
N PHE A 755 -6.40 7.64 12.65
CA PHE A 755 -5.01 7.88 13.03
C PHE A 755 -4.81 9.03 14.02
N ASN A 756 -5.51 10.14 13.83
CA ASN A 756 -5.37 11.30 14.72
C ASN A 756 -6.27 11.27 15.95
N TRP A 757 -7.22 10.35 16.03
CA TRP A 757 -8.14 10.29 17.17
C TRP A 757 -7.41 10.01 18.49
N GLU A 758 -6.50 9.05 18.48
CA GLU A 758 -5.70 8.70 19.67
C GLU A 758 -4.77 9.84 20.13
N ASN A 759 -4.36 10.72 19.19
CA ASN A 759 -3.41 11.80 19.48
C ASN A 759 -4.03 13.16 19.71
N SER A 760 -5.21 13.46 19.15
CA SER A 760 -5.80 14.80 19.19
C SER A 760 -7.32 14.83 19.44
N GLY A 761 -7.98 13.68 19.52
CA GLY A 761 -9.44 13.59 19.64
C GLY A 761 -10.19 14.05 18.36
N ALA A 762 -9.47 14.25 17.25
CA ALA A 762 -10.05 14.65 15.97
C ALA A 762 -9.98 13.49 14.97
N SER A 763 -11.11 13.10 14.40
CA SER A 763 -11.15 12.20 13.26
C SER A 763 -10.69 12.94 11.99
N GLY A 764 -9.86 12.32 11.19
CA GLY A 764 -9.44 12.86 9.91
C GLY A 764 -8.18 12.23 9.36
N ILE A 765 -8.11 12.13 8.06
CA ILE A 765 -6.92 11.69 7.34
C ILE A 765 -5.90 12.84 7.41
N THR A 766 -5.09 12.90 8.47
CA THR A 766 -3.91 13.74 8.52
C THR A 766 -2.69 12.88 8.82
N PHE A 767 -2.37 12.01 7.88
CA PHE A 767 -1.05 11.43 7.78
C PHE A 767 -0.06 12.50 7.30
N ALA A 768 1.23 12.25 7.46
CA ALA A 768 2.20 13.04 6.73
C ALA A 768 1.75 13.14 5.25
N PRO A 769 1.79 14.32 4.65
CA PRO A 769 1.23 14.54 3.29
C PRO A 769 1.73 13.53 2.25
N SER A 770 2.98 13.07 2.34
CA SER A 770 3.56 12.05 1.48
C SER A 770 2.90 10.67 1.62
N TRP A 771 2.52 10.27 2.83
CA TRP A 771 1.91 8.98 3.10
C TRP A 771 0.44 8.97 2.67
N THR A 772 -0.29 10.05 2.96
CA THR A 772 -1.70 10.21 2.56
C THR A 772 -1.86 10.22 1.05
N ALA A 773 -1.02 11.00 0.33
CA ALA A 773 -1.09 11.08 -1.12
C ALA A 773 -0.81 9.73 -1.78
N GLN A 774 0.24 9.03 -1.39
CA GLN A 774 0.61 7.74 -1.99
C GLN A 774 -0.42 6.65 -1.70
N TYR A 775 -1.00 6.65 -0.52
CA TYR A 775 -1.93 5.61 -0.08
C TYR A 775 -3.35 5.84 -0.61
N VAL A 776 -3.83 7.07 -0.57
CA VAL A 776 -5.16 7.44 -1.09
C VAL A 776 -5.18 7.35 -2.60
N ASP A 777 -4.16 7.85 -3.31
CA ASP A 777 -4.10 7.78 -4.76
C ASP A 777 -3.99 6.35 -5.31
N ARG A 778 -3.42 5.42 -4.54
CA ARG A 778 -3.23 4.04 -4.98
C ARG A 778 -4.34 3.09 -4.55
N LYS A 779 -4.96 3.31 -3.39
CA LYS A 779 -6.08 2.48 -2.90
C LYS A 779 -7.41 2.80 -3.56
N HIS A 780 -7.53 3.90 -4.29
CA HIS A 780 -8.81 4.34 -4.85
C HIS A 780 -8.82 4.55 -6.36
N PRO A 781 -8.93 3.46 -7.14
CA PRO A 781 -9.59 3.58 -8.45
C PRO A 781 -11.00 4.17 -8.34
N MET A 782 -11.66 4.03 -7.18
CA MET A 782 -12.97 4.59 -6.87
C MET A 782 -12.96 6.12 -6.73
N GLN A 783 -11.85 6.77 -6.39
CA GLN A 783 -11.84 8.23 -6.35
C GLN A 783 -11.91 8.80 -7.77
N ALA A 784 -11.28 8.15 -8.74
CA ALA A 784 -11.48 8.48 -10.15
C ALA A 784 -12.93 8.28 -10.60
N VAL A 785 -13.63 7.27 -10.06
CA VAL A 785 -15.07 7.06 -10.29
C VAL A 785 -15.91 8.12 -9.58
N LEU A 786 -15.57 8.51 -8.36
CA LEU A 786 -16.28 9.58 -7.63
C LEU A 786 -16.04 10.95 -8.27
N GLU A 787 -14.86 11.24 -8.77
CA GLU A 787 -14.56 12.47 -9.53
C GLU A 787 -15.24 12.47 -10.91
N SER A 788 -15.45 11.32 -11.52
CA SER A 788 -16.22 11.19 -12.76
C SER A 788 -17.73 11.29 -12.54
N LEU A 789 -18.22 11.16 -11.30
CA LEU A 789 -19.62 11.33 -10.92
C LEU A 789 -19.96 12.75 -10.46
N GLN A 790 -18.99 13.67 -10.33
CA GLN A 790 -19.17 15.11 -10.13
C GLN A 790 -19.34 15.83 -11.47
#